data_eed77071f8967b0ed2578070ed422af3
#
_entry.id   eed77071f8967b0ed2578070ed422af3
#
_cell.length_a   1.000
_cell.length_b   1.000
_cell.length_c   1.000
_cell.angle_alpha   90.00
_cell.angle_beta   90.00
_cell.angle_gamma   90.00
#
_symmetry.space_group_name_H-M   'P 1'
#
loop_
_entity.id
_entity.type
_entity.pdbx_description
1 polymer ?
#
loop_
_entity_poly.entity_id
_entity_poly.type
_entity_poly.pdbx_seq_one_letter_code
_entity_poly.pdbx_strand_id
1 'polypeptide(L)'
;MSRRRVHEEDDGYERVYKKRRRVSENQEIEDRLESLILRVGEKSTSSLESNLEGLASVLEADLGLFRSKILRILTDCAIKMPEKCTIYTTLVGLLNAKNFNFGGEFVDYMVKNFKDALKACKWDVARYSLRFLADLVNCHVLSCGSLMQLFDNMLDAANEDSVPQVRRDWYVFAALSTLPWVGRELYEKKEQELDHLMVTIEIFLNKRNKKHQPALRVWSSDTPHPQEEYLDCLWAQVRKLRQDNWAEKHIPRPYLAFDSILCEALQHNLPAIIPPPHHENCTYSLPTAVFRMFDYTDCPAEGPVLPGSHAIERFLIEEHLRQIINNYFFERKDCAAQLLNFPYKAKIPLDYCIVEVIFGELFRLPTPKHLEICYGSILIELCKLQPSTMPQVLAQATEILFRRIDSMAATAFDRFVWWFAYHLSNFQFRWSWEDWDSCLQRDPEHPRPKFIREVLLKALRLSYYQRIRDMMPESYAELIPALPEPVYKYSSEGASSLPGTAAAHELVVSIRRKCTPEEVLNVLNTLPGPKDHEETNNFNPLKIDVFVQTLLNLGSKSFSHSFAAIGKFHYVFKVLAETEEAEICILRNMYALWKNHYQMMVVLTDKFLKTGIIECSAIANWIFSKEMASEFTKLYIWEILHLTIRKKNKHVIKLTTELAEAREKLRRAESRSGSSSEDDDTNKDRNREKPSEDVVERMEEKLEAAQANQKNLFLIIFQRFIMILSEHLVRCDTDGIDYNTHWYKWTIGRLQQVFLTHHEQVQKYSSTLETLLFTPDLDPHILDVFHQFVSLRA
;
A
#
# COMPACT_ATOMS: atom_id res chain seq x y z
N MET A 1 10.21 1.08 73.47
CA MET A 1 9.08 0.40 74.12
C MET A 1 8.01 0.07 73.15
N SER A 2 7.61 -1.09 73.16
CA SER A 2 6.41 -1.80 72.72
C SER A 2 6.64 -2.81 71.60
N ARG A 3 6.60 -4.04 72.00
CA ARG A 3 6.57 -5.29 71.21
C ARG A 3 5.26 -5.36 70.44
N ARG A 4 5.30 -5.78 69.15
CA ARG A 4 4.17 -6.41 68.49
C ARG A 4 4.55 -7.68 67.78
N ARG A 5 3.72 -8.66 68.04
CA ARG A 5 3.81 -10.07 67.63
C ARG A 5 3.67 -10.19 66.12
N VAL A 6 4.46 -11.07 65.60
CA VAL A 6 4.39 -11.64 64.27
C VAL A 6 3.25 -12.63 64.24
N HIS A 7 2.32 -12.48 63.29
CA HIS A 7 1.44 -13.56 62.84
C HIS A 7 2.03 -14.07 61.55
N GLU A 8 2.48 -15.31 61.61
CA GLU A 8 2.83 -16.10 60.47
C GLU A 8 1.53 -16.51 59.77
N GLU A 9 1.29 -16.04 58.56
CA GLU A 9 0.37 -16.67 57.64
C GLU A 9 1.19 -17.35 56.56
N ASP A 10 0.99 -18.65 56.52
CA ASP A 10 1.58 -19.62 55.62
C ASP A 10 0.99 -19.45 54.22
N ASP A 11 1.63 -18.67 53.36
CA ASP A 11 1.32 -18.62 51.96
C ASP A 11 2.12 -19.67 51.19
N GLY A 12 1.46 -20.80 51.00
CA GLY A 12 1.90 -21.86 50.13
C GLY A 12 2.20 -21.39 48.71
N TYR A 13 3.45 -21.14 48.42
CA TYR A 13 3.92 -21.00 47.03
C TYR A 13 3.71 -22.33 46.32
N GLU A 14 2.59 -22.48 45.62
CA GLU A 14 2.46 -23.44 44.53
C GLU A 14 3.50 -23.13 43.48
N ARG A 15 4.63 -23.78 43.53
CA ARG A 15 5.58 -23.90 42.43
C ARG A 15 4.85 -24.60 41.28
N VAL A 16 4.28 -23.82 40.35
CA VAL A 16 3.86 -24.30 39.04
C VAL A 16 5.12 -24.80 38.32
N TYR A 17 5.42 -26.07 38.48
CA TYR A 17 6.35 -26.76 37.61
C TYR A 17 5.76 -26.73 36.21
N LYS A 18 6.23 -25.76 35.33
CA LYS A 18 6.08 -25.90 33.90
C LYS A 18 6.63 -27.29 33.54
N LYS A 19 5.73 -28.25 33.31
CA LYS A 19 6.06 -29.52 32.66
C LYS A 19 6.70 -29.12 31.32
N ARG A 20 8.03 -29.13 31.24
CA ARG A 20 8.76 -29.20 29.97
C ARG A 20 8.17 -30.41 29.26
N ARG A 21 7.38 -30.18 28.19
CA ARG A 21 7.05 -31.25 27.27
C ARG A 21 8.34 -31.89 26.86
N ARG A 22 8.52 -33.17 27.18
CA ARG A 22 9.58 -34.00 26.60
C ARG A 22 9.31 -33.98 25.10
N VAL A 23 10.13 -33.25 24.35
CA VAL A 23 10.14 -33.31 22.89
C VAL A 23 10.53 -34.74 22.57
N SER A 24 9.80 -35.41 21.67
CA SER A 24 10.19 -36.78 21.27
C SER A 24 11.51 -36.69 20.50
N GLU A 25 12.34 -37.74 20.56
CA GLU A 25 13.59 -37.80 19.79
C GLU A 25 13.37 -37.50 18.31
N ASN A 26 12.27 -37.96 17.74
CA ASN A 26 11.91 -37.67 16.35
C ASN A 26 11.68 -36.18 16.12
N GLN A 27 11.07 -35.46 17.05
CA GLN A 27 10.88 -34.00 16.93
C GLN A 27 12.20 -33.25 16.98
N GLU A 28 13.15 -33.67 17.81
CA GLU A 28 14.46 -33.05 17.85
C GLU A 28 15.24 -33.25 16.55
N ILE A 29 15.14 -34.44 15.94
CA ILE A 29 15.74 -34.71 14.63
C ILE A 29 15.05 -33.87 13.54
N GLU A 30 13.74 -33.77 13.54
CA GLU A 30 12.99 -32.93 12.58
C GLU A 30 13.39 -31.46 12.67
N ASP A 31 13.51 -30.91 13.89
CA ASP A 31 13.92 -29.53 14.13
C ASP A 31 15.39 -29.29 13.71
N ARG A 32 16.24 -30.29 13.91
CA ARG A 32 17.63 -30.26 13.43
C ARG A 32 17.71 -30.27 11.91
N LEU A 33 16.96 -31.13 11.21
CA LEU A 33 16.91 -31.19 9.76
C LEU A 33 16.39 -29.86 9.18
N GLU A 34 15.35 -29.31 9.75
CA GLU A 34 14.82 -28.01 9.37
C GLU A 34 15.89 -26.91 9.50
N SER A 35 16.58 -26.85 10.64
CA SER A 35 17.67 -25.89 10.86
C SER A 35 18.82 -26.06 9.88
N LEU A 36 19.22 -27.28 9.55
CA LEU A 36 20.29 -27.53 8.56
C LEU A 36 19.92 -27.08 7.17
N ILE A 37 18.69 -27.37 6.73
CA ILE A 37 18.20 -26.97 5.40
C ILE A 37 18.06 -25.44 5.30
N LEU A 38 17.50 -24.79 6.33
CA LEU A 38 17.30 -23.34 6.33
C LEU A 38 18.62 -22.57 6.29
N ARG A 39 19.64 -23.08 6.97
CA ARG A 39 20.94 -22.41 7.12
C ARG A 39 21.92 -22.67 5.96
N VAL A 40 21.62 -23.60 5.07
CA VAL A 40 22.49 -23.83 3.90
C VAL A 40 22.60 -22.54 3.06
N GLY A 41 23.82 -22.25 2.60
CA GLY A 41 24.11 -21.00 1.89
C GLY A 41 24.39 -19.79 2.77
N GLU A 42 24.32 -19.91 4.09
CA GLU A 42 24.80 -18.88 5.01
C GLU A 42 26.34 -18.88 5.06
N LYS A 43 26.93 -17.75 5.49
CA LYS A 43 28.38 -17.65 5.64
C LYS A 43 28.91 -18.75 6.58
N SER A 44 29.83 -19.54 6.09
CA SER A 44 30.44 -20.68 6.79
C SER A 44 31.94 -20.66 6.55
N THR A 45 32.68 -21.41 7.35
CA THR A 45 34.13 -21.68 7.18
C THR A 45 34.41 -22.65 6.02
N SER A 46 33.41 -23.47 5.66
CA SER A 46 33.47 -24.42 4.54
C SER A 46 32.88 -23.75 3.26
N SER A 47 33.29 -24.25 2.10
CA SER A 47 32.71 -23.80 0.83
C SER A 47 31.22 -24.19 0.71
N LEU A 48 30.47 -23.46 -0.10
CA LEU A 48 29.06 -23.76 -0.36
C LEU A 48 28.88 -25.17 -0.94
N GLU A 49 29.78 -25.56 -1.84
CA GLU A 49 29.76 -26.86 -2.48
C GLU A 49 29.96 -27.99 -1.46
N SER A 50 30.94 -27.86 -0.57
CA SER A 50 31.17 -28.84 0.52
C SER A 50 29.97 -28.92 1.46
N ASN A 51 29.33 -27.80 1.76
CA ASN A 51 28.15 -27.77 2.63
C ASN A 51 26.94 -28.45 1.92
N LEU A 52 26.77 -28.24 0.62
CA LEU A 52 25.69 -28.87 -0.17
C LEU A 52 25.89 -30.39 -0.26
N GLU A 53 27.11 -30.85 -0.53
CA GLU A 53 27.43 -32.27 -0.63
C GLU A 53 27.24 -32.98 0.72
N GLY A 54 27.74 -32.37 1.79
CA GLY A 54 27.57 -32.88 3.15
C GLY A 54 26.09 -32.95 3.55
N LEU A 55 25.32 -31.88 3.29
CA LEU A 55 23.90 -31.84 3.59
C LEU A 55 23.10 -32.86 2.73
N ALA A 56 23.41 -33.00 1.44
CA ALA A 56 22.79 -34.01 0.59
C ALA A 56 22.99 -35.43 1.11
N SER A 57 24.20 -35.73 1.66
CA SER A 57 24.49 -37.04 2.23
C SER A 57 23.74 -37.27 3.55
N VAL A 58 23.61 -36.25 4.41
CA VAL A 58 22.82 -36.35 5.66
C VAL A 58 21.32 -36.55 5.33
N LEU A 59 20.77 -35.77 4.41
CA LEU A 59 19.36 -35.90 4.03
C LEU A 59 19.06 -37.24 3.38
N GLU A 60 19.95 -37.75 2.52
CA GLU A 60 19.83 -39.08 1.93
C GLU A 60 19.66 -40.17 2.97
N ALA A 61 20.51 -40.15 4.00
CA ALA A 61 20.46 -41.13 5.09
C ALA A 61 19.13 -41.07 5.87
N ASP A 62 18.55 -39.88 5.99
CA ASP A 62 17.32 -39.62 6.74
C ASP A 62 16.06 -39.76 5.89
N LEU A 63 16.15 -39.97 4.58
CA LEU A 63 14.99 -40.13 3.69
C LEU A 63 14.10 -41.30 4.06
N GLY A 64 14.64 -42.35 4.67
CA GLY A 64 13.86 -43.53 5.09
C GLY A 64 12.79 -43.22 6.12
N LEU A 65 13.08 -42.31 7.06
CA LEU A 65 12.21 -41.98 8.19
C LEU A 65 11.53 -40.63 8.11
N PHE A 66 12.17 -39.62 7.47
CA PHE A 66 11.72 -38.23 7.49
C PHE A 66 11.38 -37.68 6.11
N ARG A 67 11.14 -38.52 5.13
CA ARG A 67 10.88 -38.16 3.72
C ARG A 67 9.83 -37.05 3.55
N SER A 68 8.66 -37.20 4.15
CA SER A 68 7.58 -36.24 4.04
C SER A 68 7.90 -34.89 4.69
N LYS A 69 8.69 -34.89 5.76
CA LYS A 69 9.17 -33.68 6.42
C LYS A 69 10.19 -32.94 5.54
N ILE A 70 11.15 -33.66 4.98
CA ILE A 70 12.17 -33.10 4.08
C ILE A 70 11.53 -32.50 2.82
N LEU A 71 10.57 -33.20 2.20
CA LEU A 71 9.80 -32.67 1.07
C LEU A 71 9.11 -31.36 1.41
N ARG A 72 8.43 -31.30 2.55
CA ARG A 72 7.74 -30.10 3.01
C ARG A 72 8.69 -28.94 3.25
N ILE A 73 9.81 -29.17 3.95
CA ILE A 73 10.79 -28.13 4.26
C ILE A 73 11.40 -27.56 2.98
N LEU A 74 11.83 -28.41 2.07
CA LEU A 74 12.43 -27.97 0.80
C LEU A 74 11.44 -27.18 -0.06
N THR A 75 10.19 -27.60 -0.08
CA THR A 75 9.14 -26.88 -0.79
C THR A 75 8.83 -25.52 -0.14
N ASP A 76 8.77 -25.47 1.19
CA ASP A 76 8.62 -24.23 1.94
C ASP A 76 9.79 -23.26 1.67
N CYS A 77 11.02 -23.78 1.60
CA CYS A 77 12.21 -22.99 1.25
C CYS A 77 12.14 -22.43 -0.17
N ALA A 78 11.66 -23.20 -1.13
CA ALA A 78 11.49 -22.76 -2.50
C ALA A 78 10.57 -21.52 -2.62
N ILE A 79 9.58 -21.43 -1.75
CA ILE A 79 8.57 -20.36 -1.75
C ILE A 79 8.98 -19.19 -0.86
N LYS A 80 9.50 -19.47 0.34
CA LYS A 80 9.78 -18.46 1.37
C LYS A 80 11.17 -17.81 1.22
N MET A 81 12.10 -18.50 0.57
CA MET A 81 13.49 -18.03 0.35
C MET A 81 13.89 -18.09 -1.13
N PRO A 82 13.17 -17.40 -2.00
CA PRO A 82 13.42 -17.42 -3.44
C PRO A 82 14.83 -16.90 -3.82
N GLU A 83 15.48 -16.13 -2.96
CA GLU A 83 16.87 -15.67 -3.10
C GLU A 83 17.88 -16.83 -3.04
N LYS A 84 17.52 -17.94 -2.38
CA LYS A 84 18.33 -19.16 -2.29
C LYS A 84 17.86 -20.25 -3.31
N CYS A 85 17.06 -19.89 -4.29
CA CYS A 85 16.48 -20.83 -5.26
C CYS A 85 17.52 -21.81 -5.81
N THR A 86 18.61 -21.32 -6.41
CA THR A 86 19.63 -22.13 -7.04
C THR A 86 20.43 -23.03 -6.07
N ILE A 87 20.49 -22.67 -4.81
CA ILE A 87 21.09 -23.48 -3.73
C ILE A 87 20.20 -24.71 -3.47
N TYR A 88 18.91 -24.47 -3.29
CA TYR A 88 17.95 -25.56 -3.02
C TYR A 88 17.70 -26.45 -4.23
N THR A 89 17.69 -25.90 -5.44
CA THR A 89 17.58 -26.71 -6.66
C THR A 89 18.79 -27.60 -6.87
N THR A 90 20.00 -27.10 -6.56
CA THR A 90 21.24 -27.91 -6.55
C THR A 90 21.13 -29.03 -5.52
N LEU A 91 20.66 -28.76 -4.32
CA LEU A 91 20.45 -29.77 -3.27
C LEU A 91 19.45 -30.84 -3.72
N VAL A 92 18.33 -30.44 -4.33
CA VAL A 92 17.35 -31.38 -4.88
C VAL A 92 17.96 -32.20 -6.03
N GLY A 93 18.79 -31.58 -6.87
CA GLY A 93 19.53 -32.26 -7.94
C GLY A 93 20.45 -33.36 -7.40
N LEU A 94 21.23 -33.06 -6.36
CA LEU A 94 22.10 -34.03 -5.69
C LEU A 94 21.30 -35.17 -5.06
N LEU A 95 20.16 -34.87 -4.44
CA LEU A 95 19.25 -35.88 -3.88
C LEU A 95 18.61 -36.74 -4.97
N ASN A 96 18.22 -36.15 -6.12
CA ASN A 96 17.70 -36.88 -7.26
C ASN A 96 18.72 -37.84 -7.86
N ALA A 97 19.99 -37.40 -7.98
CA ALA A 97 21.07 -38.23 -8.48
C ALA A 97 21.29 -39.48 -7.61
N LYS A 98 21.09 -39.38 -6.31
CA LYS A 98 21.21 -40.50 -5.36
C LYS A 98 19.90 -41.32 -5.22
N ASN A 99 18.76 -40.68 -5.33
CA ASN A 99 17.44 -41.28 -5.13
C ASN A 99 16.42 -40.71 -6.13
N PHE A 100 16.30 -41.36 -7.29
CA PHE A 100 15.39 -40.96 -8.37
C PHE A 100 13.93 -40.83 -7.91
N ASN A 101 13.45 -41.77 -7.09
CA ASN A 101 12.07 -41.74 -6.61
C ASN A 101 11.78 -40.51 -5.74
N PHE A 102 12.74 -40.07 -4.91
CA PHE A 102 12.62 -38.83 -4.14
C PHE A 102 12.50 -37.60 -5.05
N GLY A 103 13.35 -37.54 -6.10
CA GLY A 103 13.26 -36.46 -7.09
C GLY A 103 11.88 -36.36 -7.73
N GLY A 104 11.31 -37.50 -8.13
CA GLY A 104 9.95 -37.56 -8.70
C GLY A 104 8.86 -37.11 -7.74
N GLU A 105 8.89 -37.58 -6.50
CA GLU A 105 7.97 -37.15 -5.45
C GLU A 105 8.07 -35.65 -5.15
N PHE A 106 9.29 -35.10 -5.15
CA PHE A 106 9.51 -33.68 -4.96
C PHE A 106 8.91 -32.86 -6.11
N VAL A 107 9.12 -33.28 -7.36
CA VAL A 107 8.52 -32.63 -8.52
C VAL A 107 6.99 -32.65 -8.44
N ASP A 108 6.38 -33.79 -8.10
CA ASP A 108 4.93 -33.90 -7.94
C ASP A 108 4.41 -32.98 -6.86
N TYR A 109 5.11 -32.88 -5.74
CA TYR A 109 4.74 -32.01 -4.64
C TYR A 109 4.82 -30.52 -5.02
N MET A 110 5.89 -30.11 -5.72
CA MET A 110 6.04 -28.75 -6.25
C MET A 110 4.98 -28.41 -7.28
N VAL A 111 4.65 -29.32 -8.19
CA VAL A 111 3.58 -29.15 -9.19
C VAL A 111 2.22 -28.98 -8.53
N LYS A 112 1.95 -29.76 -7.49
CA LYS A 112 0.71 -29.63 -6.71
C LYS A 112 0.63 -28.24 -6.09
N ASN A 113 1.68 -27.79 -5.42
CA ASN A 113 1.73 -26.45 -4.82
C ASN A 113 1.59 -25.33 -5.85
N PHE A 114 2.21 -25.47 -7.01
CA PHE A 114 2.05 -24.52 -8.11
C PHE A 114 0.59 -24.45 -8.60
N LYS A 115 -0.04 -25.59 -8.83
CA LYS A 115 -1.46 -25.65 -9.23
C LYS A 115 -2.39 -25.06 -8.15
N ASP A 116 -2.14 -25.36 -6.88
CA ASP A 116 -2.91 -24.84 -5.75
C ASP A 116 -2.72 -23.32 -5.59
N ALA A 117 -1.51 -22.82 -5.81
CA ALA A 117 -1.23 -21.39 -5.80
C ALA A 117 -1.95 -20.65 -6.94
N LEU A 118 -1.98 -21.20 -8.15
CA LEU A 118 -2.73 -20.63 -9.28
C LEU A 118 -4.23 -20.58 -8.99
N LYS A 119 -4.82 -21.67 -8.44
CA LYS A 119 -6.24 -21.72 -8.07
C LYS A 119 -6.60 -20.75 -6.95
N ALA A 120 -5.69 -20.56 -6.00
CA ALA A 120 -5.87 -19.66 -4.86
C ALA A 120 -5.49 -18.20 -5.16
N CYS A 121 -5.14 -17.86 -6.41
CA CYS A 121 -4.68 -16.54 -6.82
C CYS A 121 -3.46 -16.03 -6.00
N LYS A 122 -2.60 -16.95 -5.55
CA LYS A 122 -1.35 -16.63 -4.83
C LYS A 122 -0.22 -16.45 -5.83
N TRP A 123 -0.23 -15.35 -6.53
CA TRP A 123 0.59 -15.10 -7.72
C TRP A 123 2.10 -15.08 -7.46
N ASP A 124 2.57 -14.54 -6.34
CA ASP A 124 3.99 -14.56 -5.96
C ASP A 124 4.46 -16.00 -5.68
N VAL A 125 3.64 -16.79 -4.98
CA VAL A 125 3.93 -18.20 -4.68
C VAL A 125 4.01 -19.02 -5.98
N ALA A 126 3.07 -18.80 -6.88
CA ALA A 126 3.07 -19.48 -8.18
C ALA A 126 4.33 -19.11 -9.00
N ARG A 127 4.72 -17.83 -9.03
CA ARG A 127 5.90 -17.37 -9.75
C ARG A 127 7.20 -17.95 -9.18
N TYR A 128 7.35 -18.00 -7.86
CA TYR A 128 8.53 -18.60 -7.22
C TYR A 128 8.58 -20.12 -7.43
N SER A 129 7.42 -20.80 -7.40
CA SER A 129 7.32 -22.21 -7.73
C SER A 129 7.72 -22.49 -9.17
N LEU A 130 7.27 -21.67 -10.13
CA LEU A 130 7.66 -21.77 -11.53
C LEU A 130 9.18 -21.58 -11.72
N ARG A 131 9.76 -20.57 -11.09
CA ARG A 131 11.21 -20.33 -11.11
C ARG A 131 12.00 -21.51 -10.59
N PHE A 132 11.53 -22.10 -9.50
CA PHE A 132 12.16 -23.26 -8.91
C PHE A 132 12.09 -24.48 -9.85
N LEU A 133 10.92 -24.75 -10.42
CA LEU A 133 10.74 -25.80 -11.42
C LEU A 133 11.65 -25.59 -12.64
N ALA A 134 11.77 -24.34 -13.11
CA ALA A 134 12.66 -24.00 -14.22
C ALA A 134 14.13 -24.21 -13.88
N ASP A 135 14.58 -23.83 -12.68
CA ASP A 135 15.97 -24.03 -12.29
C ASP A 135 16.34 -25.49 -12.01
N LEU A 136 15.34 -26.36 -11.71
CA LEU A 136 15.54 -27.82 -11.67
C LEU A 136 15.96 -28.42 -13.03
N VAL A 137 15.70 -27.71 -14.14
CA VAL A 137 16.20 -28.09 -15.46
C VAL A 137 17.72 -27.95 -15.52
N ASN A 138 18.26 -26.86 -14.95
CA ASN A 138 19.72 -26.65 -14.86
C ASN A 138 20.41 -27.74 -14.00
N CYS A 139 19.68 -28.27 -13.01
CA CYS A 139 20.16 -29.32 -12.14
C CYS A 139 19.87 -30.75 -12.67
N HIS A 140 19.44 -30.88 -13.90
CA HIS A 140 19.10 -32.16 -14.56
C HIS A 140 18.04 -33.00 -13.85
N VAL A 141 17.19 -32.39 -13.03
CA VAL A 141 16.02 -33.04 -12.40
C VAL A 141 14.85 -33.09 -13.37
N LEU A 142 14.64 -32.00 -14.11
CA LEU A 142 13.54 -31.88 -15.08
C LEU A 142 14.05 -31.76 -16.51
N SER A 143 13.29 -32.33 -17.45
CA SER A 143 13.59 -32.23 -18.87
C SER A 143 13.25 -30.86 -19.45
N CYS A 144 14.07 -30.29 -20.32
CA CYS A 144 13.82 -29.06 -21.07
C CYS A 144 12.48 -29.07 -21.81
N GLY A 145 12.17 -30.21 -22.45
CA GLY A 145 10.93 -30.37 -23.26
C GLY A 145 9.66 -30.20 -22.44
N SER A 146 9.62 -30.74 -21.21
CA SER A 146 8.45 -30.62 -20.34
C SER A 146 8.29 -29.20 -19.78
N LEU A 147 9.38 -28.46 -19.56
CA LEU A 147 9.33 -27.05 -19.17
C LEU A 147 8.84 -26.18 -20.34
N MET A 148 9.31 -26.41 -21.56
CA MET A 148 8.83 -25.70 -22.74
C MET A 148 7.32 -25.89 -22.93
N GLN A 149 6.83 -27.11 -22.75
CA GLN A 149 5.37 -27.39 -22.79
C GLN A 149 4.60 -26.60 -21.72
N LEU A 150 5.17 -26.44 -20.52
CA LEU A 150 4.56 -25.61 -19.47
C LEU A 150 4.50 -24.13 -19.89
N PHE A 151 5.57 -23.59 -20.48
CA PHE A 151 5.56 -22.22 -21.00
C PHE A 151 4.54 -22.03 -22.13
N ASP A 152 4.41 -22.98 -23.04
CA ASP A 152 3.40 -22.94 -24.10
C ASP A 152 1.98 -22.91 -23.51
N ASN A 153 1.67 -23.77 -22.54
CA ASN A 153 0.37 -23.78 -21.86
C ASN A 153 0.08 -22.44 -21.13
N MET A 154 1.13 -21.80 -20.59
CA MET A 154 0.98 -20.48 -19.96
C MET A 154 0.70 -19.39 -21.00
N LEU A 155 1.35 -19.45 -22.16
CA LEU A 155 1.10 -18.49 -23.24
C LEU A 155 -0.26 -18.70 -23.91
N ASP A 156 -0.79 -19.94 -23.92
CA ASP A 156 -2.17 -20.18 -24.31
C ASP A 156 -3.15 -19.40 -23.43
N ALA A 157 -2.92 -19.39 -22.11
CA ALA A 157 -3.71 -18.55 -21.19
C ALA A 157 -3.54 -17.04 -21.43
N ALA A 158 -2.37 -16.62 -21.94
CA ALA A 158 -2.15 -15.23 -22.34
C ALA A 158 -2.90 -14.84 -23.62
N ASN A 159 -3.28 -15.80 -24.44
CA ASN A 159 -4.02 -15.59 -25.68
C ASN A 159 -5.55 -15.86 -25.54
N GLU A 160 -6.04 -16.13 -24.31
CA GLU A 160 -7.47 -16.30 -24.06
C GLU A 160 -8.25 -15.01 -24.42
N ASP A 161 -9.39 -15.19 -25.10
CA ASP A 161 -10.33 -14.10 -25.38
C ASP A 161 -11.29 -13.88 -24.20
N SER A 162 -11.81 -12.65 -24.09
CA SER A 162 -12.85 -12.28 -23.10
C SER A 162 -12.42 -12.44 -21.64
N VAL A 163 -11.12 -12.38 -21.35
CA VAL A 163 -10.58 -12.38 -20.00
C VAL A 163 -9.83 -11.06 -19.74
N PRO A 164 -9.70 -10.63 -18.47
CA PRO A 164 -8.98 -9.42 -18.13
C PRO A 164 -7.53 -9.44 -18.59
N GLN A 165 -7.03 -8.32 -19.15
CA GLN A 165 -5.64 -8.21 -19.60
C GLN A 165 -4.63 -8.51 -18.47
N VAL A 166 -4.94 -8.10 -17.23
CA VAL A 166 -4.07 -8.37 -16.07
C VAL A 166 -3.83 -9.87 -15.82
N ARG A 167 -4.79 -10.74 -16.18
CA ARG A 167 -4.59 -12.20 -16.19
C ARG A 167 -3.55 -12.61 -17.22
N ARG A 168 -3.75 -12.17 -18.46
CA ARG A 168 -2.86 -12.45 -19.57
C ARG A 168 -1.44 -11.94 -19.32
N ASP A 169 -1.35 -10.72 -18.81
CA ASP A 169 -0.08 -10.07 -18.41
C ASP A 169 0.67 -10.89 -17.37
N TRP A 170 -0.02 -11.45 -16.39
CA TRP A 170 0.63 -12.22 -15.35
C TRP A 170 1.31 -13.49 -15.89
N TYR A 171 0.66 -14.22 -16.79
CA TYR A 171 1.28 -15.43 -17.38
C TYR A 171 2.51 -15.09 -18.20
N VAL A 172 2.47 -14.04 -18.98
CA VAL A 172 3.64 -13.56 -19.74
C VAL A 172 4.76 -13.10 -18.80
N PHE A 173 4.41 -12.35 -17.76
CA PHE A 173 5.38 -11.91 -16.76
C PHE A 173 6.03 -13.07 -16.02
N ALA A 174 5.26 -14.07 -15.63
CA ALA A 174 5.77 -15.25 -14.96
C ALA A 174 6.79 -16.01 -15.85
N ALA A 175 6.48 -16.21 -17.12
CA ALA A 175 7.41 -16.82 -18.06
C ALA A 175 8.68 -15.97 -18.25
N LEU A 176 8.54 -14.66 -18.57
CA LEU A 176 9.68 -13.76 -18.78
C LEU A 176 10.59 -13.66 -17.57
N SER A 177 10.00 -13.49 -16.37
CA SER A 177 10.76 -13.34 -15.13
C SER A 177 11.51 -14.60 -14.70
N THR A 178 11.23 -15.74 -15.32
CA THR A 178 11.89 -17.04 -15.08
C THR A 178 13.07 -17.27 -16.02
N LEU A 179 13.05 -16.71 -17.23
CA LEU A 179 14.07 -16.91 -18.24
C LEU A 179 15.52 -16.57 -17.81
N PRO A 180 15.80 -15.58 -16.96
CA PRO A 180 17.17 -15.34 -16.48
C PRO A 180 17.83 -16.54 -15.80
N TRP A 181 17.05 -17.42 -15.17
CA TRP A 181 17.56 -18.65 -14.53
C TRP A 181 17.84 -19.77 -15.54
N VAL A 182 16.95 -20.02 -16.48
CA VAL A 182 16.96 -21.22 -17.34
C VAL A 182 17.24 -20.92 -18.81
N GLY A 183 17.21 -19.67 -19.23
CA GLY A 183 17.28 -19.30 -20.64
C GLY A 183 18.53 -19.79 -21.37
N ARG A 184 19.68 -19.84 -20.68
CA ARG A 184 20.90 -20.39 -21.26
C ARG A 184 20.79 -21.88 -21.60
N GLU A 185 20.30 -22.68 -20.66
CA GLU A 185 20.11 -24.13 -20.85
C GLU A 185 19.08 -24.42 -21.95
N LEU A 186 17.97 -23.64 -21.99
CA LEU A 186 17.00 -23.74 -23.08
C LEU A 186 17.56 -23.32 -24.43
N TYR A 187 18.40 -22.29 -24.47
CA TYR A 187 19.07 -21.85 -25.71
C TYR A 187 20.00 -22.93 -26.25
N GLU A 188 20.78 -23.59 -25.39
CA GLU A 188 21.72 -24.65 -25.81
C GLU A 188 20.99 -25.93 -26.27
N LYS A 189 19.86 -26.29 -25.70
CA LYS A 189 19.15 -27.56 -25.95
C LYS A 189 17.88 -27.44 -26.79
N LYS A 190 17.21 -26.28 -26.81
CA LYS A 190 15.89 -26.03 -27.38
C LYS A 190 15.77 -24.65 -28.03
N GLU A 191 16.76 -24.24 -28.76
CA GLU A 191 16.88 -22.90 -29.37
C GLU A 191 15.63 -22.50 -30.17
N GLN A 192 15.14 -23.39 -31.06
CA GLN A 192 13.98 -23.08 -31.91
C GLN A 192 12.70 -22.90 -31.11
N GLU A 193 12.50 -23.71 -30.08
CA GLU A 193 11.32 -23.63 -29.23
C GLU A 193 11.40 -22.33 -28.38
N LEU A 194 12.58 -21.99 -27.86
CA LEU A 194 12.81 -20.74 -27.13
C LEU A 194 12.58 -19.50 -28.03
N ASP A 195 13.03 -19.55 -29.27
CA ASP A 195 12.80 -18.48 -30.24
C ASP A 195 11.32 -18.29 -30.53
N HIS A 196 10.60 -19.39 -30.71
CA HIS A 196 9.13 -19.35 -30.86
C HIS A 196 8.43 -18.72 -29.64
N LEU A 197 8.85 -19.09 -28.44
CA LEU A 197 8.36 -18.51 -27.19
C LEU A 197 8.58 -16.99 -27.17
N MET A 198 9.79 -16.53 -27.48
CA MET A 198 10.14 -15.11 -27.52
C MET A 198 9.31 -14.32 -28.53
N VAL A 199 9.12 -14.87 -29.76
CA VAL A 199 8.27 -14.25 -30.78
C VAL A 199 6.81 -14.16 -30.32
N THR A 200 6.28 -15.21 -29.72
CA THR A 200 4.90 -15.21 -29.20
C THR A 200 4.70 -14.14 -28.13
N ILE A 201 5.66 -13.99 -27.22
CA ILE A 201 5.65 -12.93 -26.21
C ILE A 201 5.70 -11.54 -26.87
N GLU A 202 6.55 -11.32 -27.85
CA GLU A 202 6.66 -10.04 -28.57
C GLU A 202 5.35 -9.66 -29.25
N ILE A 203 4.70 -10.61 -29.91
CA ILE A 203 3.37 -10.40 -30.53
C ILE A 203 2.33 -9.99 -29.48
N PHE A 204 2.32 -10.67 -28.35
CA PHE A 204 1.41 -10.34 -27.25
C PHE A 204 1.65 -8.91 -26.75
N LEU A 205 2.89 -8.56 -26.44
CA LEU A 205 3.28 -7.23 -25.92
C LEU A 205 2.91 -6.10 -26.89
N ASN A 206 3.01 -6.31 -28.18
CA ASN A 206 2.65 -5.34 -29.20
C ASN A 206 1.14 -5.13 -29.33
N LYS A 207 0.33 -6.11 -28.96
CA LYS A 207 -1.14 -6.05 -29.02
C LYS A 207 -1.80 -5.52 -27.73
N ARG A 208 -1.03 -5.43 -26.65
CA ARG A 208 -1.57 -4.99 -25.34
C ARG A 208 -2.16 -3.59 -25.39
N ASN A 209 -3.26 -3.41 -24.65
CA ASN A 209 -3.75 -2.07 -24.33
C ASN A 209 -2.85 -1.41 -23.28
N LYS A 210 -2.38 -0.19 -23.57
CA LYS A 210 -1.48 0.58 -22.71
C LYS A 210 -2.09 1.89 -22.20
N LYS A 211 -3.41 2.05 -22.31
CA LYS A 211 -4.11 3.28 -21.86
C LYS A 211 -3.92 3.59 -20.38
N HIS A 212 -3.68 2.58 -19.54
CA HIS A 212 -3.43 2.73 -18.11
C HIS A 212 -2.07 3.33 -17.75
N GLN A 213 -1.10 3.31 -18.67
CA GLN A 213 0.29 3.71 -18.37
C GLN A 213 0.42 5.11 -17.76
N PRO A 214 -0.24 6.17 -18.28
CA PRO A 214 -0.09 7.51 -17.70
C PRO A 214 -0.55 7.58 -16.24
N ALA A 215 -1.57 6.81 -15.86
CA ALA A 215 -2.07 6.77 -14.49
C ALA A 215 -1.07 6.18 -13.47
N LEU A 216 -0.11 5.37 -13.94
CA LEU A 216 0.87 4.68 -13.10
C LEU A 216 2.22 5.41 -13.01
N ARG A 217 2.39 6.50 -13.73
CA ARG A 217 3.64 7.27 -13.74
C ARG A 217 3.76 8.16 -12.51
N VAL A 218 4.95 8.16 -11.92
CA VAL A 218 5.29 9.09 -10.83
C VAL A 218 5.47 10.51 -11.38
N TRP A 219 6.05 10.62 -12.58
CA TRP A 219 6.24 11.90 -13.29
C TRP A 219 5.58 11.87 -14.66
N SER A 220 4.99 12.97 -15.07
CA SER A 220 4.43 13.11 -16.43
C SER A 220 5.50 13.28 -17.50
N SER A 221 6.72 13.73 -17.14
CA SER A 221 7.86 13.87 -18.03
C SER A 221 8.67 12.58 -18.12
N ASP A 222 9.08 12.20 -19.34
CA ASP A 222 9.97 11.06 -19.61
C ASP A 222 11.47 11.39 -19.44
N THR A 223 11.81 12.63 -19.16
CA THR A 223 13.19 13.06 -18.94
C THR A 223 13.49 13.26 -17.46
N PRO A 224 14.68 12.90 -16.94
CA PRO A 224 15.82 12.26 -17.63
C PRO A 224 15.64 10.74 -17.85
N HIS A 225 14.69 10.11 -17.18
CA HIS A 225 14.44 8.67 -17.24
C HIS A 225 13.00 8.39 -17.68
N PRO A 226 12.78 7.64 -18.79
CA PRO A 226 11.45 7.17 -19.16
C PRO A 226 10.91 6.23 -18.11
N GLN A 227 9.61 6.30 -17.86
CA GLN A 227 8.91 5.42 -16.93
C GLN A 227 8.21 4.32 -17.72
N GLU A 228 8.97 3.27 -17.98
CA GLU A 228 8.47 2.11 -18.70
C GLU A 228 7.55 1.26 -17.81
N GLU A 229 6.59 0.61 -18.43
CA GLU A 229 5.79 -0.40 -17.74
C GLU A 229 6.66 -1.63 -17.44
N TYR A 230 6.37 -2.33 -16.36
CA TYR A 230 7.16 -3.46 -15.86
C TYR A 230 7.39 -4.57 -16.90
N LEU A 231 6.40 -4.88 -17.75
CA LEU A 231 6.54 -5.89 -18.81
C LEU A 231 7.42 -5.41 -19.97
N ASP A 232 7.24 -4.17 -20.39
CA ASP A 232 8.05 -3.60 -21.49
C ASP A 232 9.53 -3.50 -21.07
N CYS A 233 9.80 -3.09 -19.84
CA CYS A 233 11.15 -3.03 -19.28
C CYS A 233 11.77 -4.41 -19.16
N LEU A 234 11.06 -5.38 -18.62
CA LEU A 234 11.55 -6.76 -18.48
C LEU A 234 11.79 -7.40 -19.85
N TRP A 235 10.91 -7.13 -20.81
CA TRP A 235 11.11 -7.60 -22.19
C TRP A 235 12.39 -7.06 -22.80
N ALA A 236 12.66 -5.76 -22.67
CA ALA A 236 13.89 -5.16 -23.14
C ALA A 236 15.13 -5.78 -22.46
N GLN A 237 15.05 -6.04 -21.15
CA GLN A 237 16.12 -6.68 -20.37
C GLN A 237 16.38 -8.12 -20.82
N VAL A 238 15.34 -8.92 -21.05
CA VAL A 238 15.46 -10.31 -21.51
C VAL A 238 15.98 -10.37 -22.96
N ARG A 239 15.51 -9.47 -23.84
CA ARG A 239 16.05 -9.35 -25.21
C ARG A 239 17.54 -9.07 -25.22
N LYS A 240 17.98 -8.14 -24.38
CA LYS A 240 19.40 -7.83 -24.24
C LYS A 240 20.17 -9.01 -23.66
N LEU A 241 19.65 -9.70 -22.66
CA LEU A 241 20.26 -10.91 -22.10
C LEU A 241 20.46 -12.00 -23.16
N ARG A 242 19.48 -12.19 -24.06
CA ARG A 242 19.60 -13.09 -25.19
C ARG A 242 20.73 -12.66 -26.17
N GLN A 243 20.82 -11.36 -26.49
CA GLN A 243 21.90 -10.82 -27.34
C GLN A 243 23.28 -11.03 -26.72
N ASP A 244 23.36 -11.01 -25.38
CA ASP A 244 24.57 -11.27 -24.60
C ASP A 244 24.78 -12.78 -24.33
N ASN A 245 24.18 -13.66 -25.14
CA ASN A 245 24.27 -15.13 -25.01
C ASN A 245 23.85 -15.67 -23.65
N TRP A 246 22.82 -15.07 -23.04
CA TRP A 246 22.32 -15.46 -21.73
C TRP A 246 23.35 -15.35 -20.60
N ALA A 247 24.40 -14.55 -20.78
CA ALA A 247 25.43 -14.30 -19.76
C ALA A 247 24.97 -13.25 -18.75
N GLU A 248 24.58 -13.70 -17.59
CA GLU A 248 24.31 -12.84 -16.42
C GLU A 248 25.32 -13.13 -15.30
N LYS A 249 25.45 -12.20 -14.34
CA LYS A 249 26.53 -12.23 -13.34
C LYS A 249 26.05 -12.23 -11.88
N HIS A 250 24.72 -12.26 -11.66
CA HIS A 250 24.13 -12.05 -10.33
C HIS A 250 23.32 -13.25 -9.81
N ILE A 251 23.09 -14.27 -10.62
CA ILE A 251 22.47 -15.52 -10.17
C ILE A 251 23.59 -16.49 -9.79
N PRO A 252 23.71 -16.94 -8.52
CA PRO A 252 24.64 -17.98 -8.16
C PRO A 252 24.25 -19.30 -8.85
N ARG A 253 25.24 -20.04 -9.33
CA ARG A 253 25.01 -21.30 -10.06
C ARG A 253 25.81 -22.42 -9.42
N PRO A 254 25.51 -22.83 -8.17
CA PRO A 254 26.31 -23.84 -7.45
C PRO A 254 26.25 -25.22 -8.12
N TYR A 255 25.21 -25.51 -8.91
CA TYR A 255 25.07 -26.75 -9.65
C TYR A 255 26.22 -26.98 -10.64
N LEU A 256 26.90 -25.94 -11.16
CA LEU A 256 28.03 -26.09 -12.07
C LEU A 256 29.19 -26.84 -11.44
N ALA A 257 29.37 -26.77 -10.14
CA ALA A 257 30.41 -27.54 -9.43
C ALA A 257 30.12 -29.05 -9.37
N PHE A 258 28.87 -29.43 -9.62
CA PHE A 258 28.39 -30.82 -9.56
C PHE A 258 27.99 -31.38 -10.93
N ASP A 259 28.33 -30.69 -12.00
CA ASP A 259 27.89 -31.04 -13.37
C ASP A 259 28.15 -32.51 -13.71
N SER A 260 29.31 -33.06 -13.36
CA SER A 260 29.64 -34.46 -13.60
C SER A 260 28.68 -35.46 -12.91
N ILE A 261 28.16 -35.11 -11.76
CA ILE A 261 27.20 -35.95 -11.01
C ILE A 261 25.80 -35.76 -11.55
N LEU A 262 25.42 -34.50 -11.79
CA LEU A 262 24.06 -34.13 -12.20
C LEU A 262 23.74 -34.58 -13.64
N CYS A 263 24.71 -34.52 -14.57
CA CYS A 263 24.52 -34.93 -15.96
C CYS A 263 24.23 -36.44 -16.12
N GLU A 264 24.65 -37.27 -15.18
CA GLU A 264 24.40 -38.72 -15.20
C GLU A 264 23.04 -39.08 -14.62
N ALA A 265 22.37 -38.14 -13.94
CA ALA A 265 21.10 -38.39 -13.27
C ALA A 265 19.95 -38.51 -14.28
N LEU A 266 19.01 -39.40 -14.00
CA LEU A 266 17.77 -39.50 -14.74
C LEU A 266 16.86 -38.31 -14.48
N GLN A 267 16.25 -37.83 -15.56
CA GLN A 267 15.35 -36.65 -15.52
C GLN A 267 13.88 -37.08 -15.42
N HIS A 268 13.09 -36.25 -14.76
CA HIS A 268 11.64 -36.35 -14.72
C HIS A 268 11.01 -35.43 -15.76
N ASN A 269 9.78 -35.74 -16.14
CA ASN A 269 8.94 -34.86 -16.95
C ASN A 269 7.86 -34.24 -16.08
N LEU A 270 7.56 -32.94 -16.31
CA LEU A 270 6.41 -32.32 -15.72
C LEU A 270 5.12 -32.95 -16.24
N PRO A 271 4.14 -33.24 -15.38
CA PRO A 271 2.80 -33.58 -15.87
C PRO A 271 2.19 -32.35 -16.57
N ALA A 272 1.16 -32.57 -17.38
CA ALA A 272 0.45 -31.46 -18.01
C ALA A 272 -0.11 -30.50 -16.94
N ILE A 273 0.28 -29.25 -17.03
CA ILE A 273 -0.19 -28.17 -16.15
C ILE A 273 -0.95 -27.18 -17.01
N ILE A 274 -2.27 -27.18 -16.83
CA ILE A 274 -3.17 -26.28 -17.52
C ILE A 274 -3.54 -25.15 -16.53
N PRO A 275 -3.40 -23.88 -16.92
CA PRO A 275 -3.86 -22.76 -16.13
C PRO A 275 -5.35 -22.91 -15.76
N PRO A 276 -5.76 -22.63 -14.52
CA PRO A 276 -7.16 -22.67 -14.15
C PRO A 276 -7.96 -21.61 -14.94
N PRO A 277 -9.23 -21.88 -15.30
CA PRO A 277 -10.05 -20.90 -16.01
C PRO A 277 -10.26 -19.63 -15.17
N HIS A 278 -10.47 -18.50 -15.86
CA HIS A 278 -10.84 -17.26 -15.21
C HIS A 278 -12.24 -17.37 -14.58
N HIS A 279 -12.41 -16.79 -13.40
CA HIS A 279 -13.70 -16.58 -12.77
C HIS A 279 -13.74 -15.20 -12.08
N GLU A 280 -14.92 -14.65 -11.87
CA GLU A 280 -15.13 -13.27 -11.37
C GLU A 280 -14.45 -12.96 -10.04
N ASN A 281 -14.24 -13.96 -9.19
CA ASN A 281 -13.58 -13.80 -7.89
C ASN A 281 -12.04 -13.82 -7.98
N CYS A 282 -11.46 -14.07 -9.16
CA CYS A 282 -10.01 -14.03 -9.34
C CYS A 282 -9.52 -12.57 -9.27
N THR A 283 -8.55 -12.34 -8.39
CA THR A 283 -7.84 -11.06 -8.30
C THR A 283 -6.44 -11.23 -8.89
N TYR A 284 -6.01 -10.31 -9.74
CA TYR A 284 -4.69 -10.31 -10.36
C TYR A 284 -3.86 -9.12 -9.91
N SER A 285 -2.53 -9.25 -10.00
CA SER A 285 -1.63 -8.13 -9.76
C SER A 285 -1.84 -7.04 -10.81
N LEU A 286 -1.91 -5.80 -10.37
CA LEU A 286 -2.03 -4.66 -11.28
C LEU A 286 -0.68 -4.37 -11.96
N PRO A 287 -0.70 -3.81 -13.19
CA PRO A 287 0.50 -3.32 -13.83
C PRO A 287 1.17 -2.22 -13.01
N THR A 288 2.47 -2.04 -13.17
CA THR A 288 3.25 -1.02 -12.48
C THR A 288 4.22 -0.36 -13.45
N ALA A 289 4.52 0.91 -13.23
CA ALA A 289 5.63 1.58 -13.88
C ALA A 289 6.93 1.31 -13.11
N VAL A 290 8.01 1.10 -13.85
CA VAL A 290 9.34 0.91 -13.27
C VAL A 290 9.88 2.28 -12.85
N PHE A 291 10.20 2.42 -11.57
CA PHE A 291 10.74 3.66 -11.03
C PHE A 291 12.25 3.76 -11.32
N ARG A 292 12.69 4.89 -11.87
CA ARG A 292 14.08 5.22 -12.16
C ARG A 292 14.38 6.64 -11.72
N MET A 293 15.46 6.83 -10.94
CA MET A 293 15.90 8.16 -10.54
C MET A 293 17.40 8.38 -10.70
N PHE A 294 18.19 7.33 -10.62
CA PHE A 294 19.64 7.39 -10.76
C PHE A 294 20.14 6.79 -12.06
N ASP A 295 21.21 7.34 -12.59
CA ASP A 295 22.04 6.74 -13.61
C ASP A 295 23.51 6.59 -13.14
N TYR A 296 24.38 6.10 -14.02
CA TYR A 296 25.78 5.86 -13.65
C TYR A 296 26.54 7.16 -13.33
N THR A 297 26.08 8.32 -13.81
CA THR A 297 26.70 9.62 -13.54
C THR A 297 26.40 10.15 -12.15
N ASP A 298 25.31 9.68 -11.52
CA ASP A 298 24.96 10.02 -10.16
C ASP A 298 25.82 9.27 -9.13
N CYS A 299 26.41 8.16 -9.53
CA CYS A 299 27.24 7.32 -8.69
C CYS A 299 28.68 7.81 -8.65
N PRO A 300 29.45 7.51 -7.58
CA PRO A 300 30.88 7.85 -7.52
C PRO A 300 31.67 7.28 -8.70
N ALA A 301 32.56 8.09 -9.27
CA ALA A 301 33.40 7.66 -10.41
C ALA A 301 34.34 6.50 -10.05
N GLU A 302 34.75 6.43 -8.77
CA GLU A 302 35.54 5.33 -8.23
C GLU A 302 34.59 4.31 -7.59
N GLY A 303 34.45 3.14 -8.17
CA GLY A 303 33.61 2.09 -7.63
C GLY A 303 32.84 1.30 -8.69
N PRO A 304 31.93 0.43 -8.26
CA PRO A 304 31.14 -0.36 -9.21
C PRO A 304 30.12 0.52 -9.94
N VAL A 305 29.94 0.23 -11.23
CA VAL A 305 29.01 0.97 -12.09
C VAL A 305 27.59 0.48 -11.88
N LEU A 306 26.64 1.42 -11.82
CA LEU A 306 25.21 1.10 -11.77
C LEU A 306 24.80 0.41 -13.10
N PRO A 307 24.22 -0.81 -13.04
CA PRO A 307 23.74 -1.46 -14.25
C PRO A 307 22.71 -0.60 -14.99
N GLY A 308 22.76 -0.59 -16.31
CA GLY A 308 21.81 0.17 -17.14
C GLY A 308 20.37 -0.30 -16.95
N SER A 309 19.40 0.54 -17.31
CA SER A 309 17.96 0.26 -17.13
C SER A 309 17.52 -1.04 -17.81
N HIS A 310 18.10 -1.38 -18.97
CA HIS A 310 17.78 -2.59 -19.71
C HIS A 310 18.80 -3.73 -19.48
N ALA A 311 19.68 -3.61 -18.49
CA ALA A 311 20.48 -4.75 -18.05
C ALA A 311 19.65 -5.66 -17.14
N ILE A 312 19.72 -6.98 -17.37
CA ILE A 312 18.95 -7.95 -16.55
C ILE A 312 19.35 -7.91 -15.08
N GLU A 313 20.60 -7.57 -14.80
CA GLU A 313 21.10 -7.40 -13.44
C GLU A 313 20.31 -6.35 -12.67
N ARG A 314 19.80 -5.30 -13.34
CA ARG A 314 18.94 -4.29 -12.70
C ARG A 314 17.65 -4.91 -12.16
N PHE A 315 17.01 -5.76 -12.97
CA PHE A 315 15.81 -6.50 -12.56
C PHE A 315 16.12 -7.44 -11.38
N LEU A 316 17.20 -8.21 -11.45
CA LEU A 316 17.57 -9.18 -10.41
C LEU A 316 17.87 -8.51 -9.06
N ILE A 317 18.61 -7.39 -9.09
CA ILE A 317 18.93 -6.60 -7.91
C ILE A 317 17.67 -6.04 -7.27
N GLU A 318 16.81 -5.39 -8.06
CA GLU A 318 15.57 -4.78 -7.59
C GLU A 318 14.61 -5.82 -7.03
N GLU A 319 14.48 -6.96 -7.68
CA GLU A 319 13.62 -8.03 -7.19
C GLU A 319 14.12 -8.57 -5.84
N HIS A 320 15.42 -8.80 -5.71
CA HIS A 320 15.99 -9.29 -4.46
C HIS A 320 15.86 -8.25 -3.31
N LEU A 321 16.11 -6.97 -3.58
CA LEU A 321 15.91 -5.91 -2.57
C LEU A 321 14.44 -5.81 -2.15
N ARG A 322 13.48 -5.92 -3.08
CA ARG A 322 12.04 -5.96 -2.78
C ARG A 322 11.67 -7.18 -1.93
N GLN A 323 12.27 -8.33 -2.19
CA GLN A 323 12.06 -9.54 -1.38
C GLN A 323 12.53 -9.32 0.06
N ILE A 324 13.71 -8.72 0.27
CA ILE A 324 14.21 -8.39 1.60
C ILE A 324 13.22 -7.46 2.32
N ILE A 325 12.78 -6.39 1.66
CA ILE A 325 11.80 -5.46 2.23
C ILE A 325 10.51 -6.21 2.61
N ASN A 326 9.97 -7.04 1.71
CA ASN A 326 8.74 -7.78 1.96
C ASN A 326 8.85 -8.78 3.12
N ASN A 327 10.00 -9.39 3.28
CA ASN A 327 10.23 -10.39 4.35
C ASN A 327 10.47 -9.75 5.72
N TYR A 328 11.05 -8.54 5.77
CA TYR A 328 11.50 -7.90 7.00
C TYR A 328 10.85 -6.55 7.30
N PHE A 329 9.84 -6.10 6.56
CA PHE A 329 9.25 -4.76 6.70
C PHE A 329 8.72 -4.45 8.12
N PHE A 330 8.29 -5.48 8.87
CA PHE A 330 7.77 -5.35 10.23
C PHE A 330 8.88 -5.13 11.27
N GLU A 331 10.14 -5.49 10.95
CA GLU A 331 11.33 -5.28 11.79
C GLU A 331 12.38 -4.43 11.06
N ARG A 332 12.18 -3.10 11.13
CA ARG A 332 12.98 -2.12 10.36
C ARG A 332 14.49 -2.25 10.51
N LYS A 333 14.99 -2.63 11.70
CA LYS A 333 16.43 -2.79 11.96
C LYS A 333 16.98 -3.98 11.22
N ASP A 334 16.28 -5.09 11.29
CA ASP A 334 16.66 -6.32 10.58
C ASP A 334 16.55 -6.10 9.07
N CYS A 335 15.49 -5.43 8.59
CA CYS A 335 15.35 -5.07 7.20
C CYS A 335 16.55 -4.26 6.69
N ALA A 336 16.92 -3.20 7.39
CA ALA A 336 18.06 -2.36 7.02
C ALA A 336 19.39 -3.15 7.05
N ALA A 337 19.59 -3.99 8.05
CA ALA A 337 20.78 -4.86 8.13
C ALA A 337 20.85 -5.86 6.97
N GLN A 338 19.72 -6.49 6.59
CA GLN A 338 19.67 -7.43 5.47
C GLN A 338 19.90 -6.73 4.13
N LEU A 339 19.35 -5.53 3.93
CA LEU A 339 19.61 -4.73 2.73
C LEU A 339 21.12 -4.43 2.56
N LEU A 340 21.81 -4.05 3.64
CA LEU A 340 23.25 -3.76 3.63
C LEU A 340 24.12 -5.04 3.53
N ASN A 341 23.55 -6.20 3.83
CA ASN A 341 24.21 -7.50 3.67
C ASN A 341 23.98 -8.16 2.30
N PHE A 342 23.49 -7.38 1.34
CA PHE A 342 23.25 -7.85 -0.03
C PHE A 342 24.47 -8.63 -0.59
N PRO A 343 24.25 -9.82 -1.20
CA PRO A 343 25.36 -10.71 -1.57
C PRO A 343 26.38 -10.11 -2.55
N TYR A 344 25.91 -9.26 -3.47
CA TYR A 344 26.73 -8.69 -4.52
C TYR A 344 27.12 -7.22 -4.30
N LYS A 345 27.11 -6.76 -3.06
CA LYS A 345 27.37 -5.36 -2.69
C LYS A 345 28.70 -4.80 -3.19
N ALA A 346 29.70 -5.64 -3.41
CA ALA A 346 31.00 -5.21 -3.96
C ALA A 346 30.98 -4.96 -5.49
N LYS A 347 29.94 -5.43 -6.18
CA LYS A 347 29.81 -5.34 -7.66
C LYS A 347 28.87 -4.25 -8.12
N ILE A 348 28.14 -3.60 -7.20
CA ILE A 348 27.10 -2.59 -7.48
C ILE A 348 27.21 -1.42 -6.53
N PRO A 349 26.77 -0.21 -6.92
CA PRO A 349 26.60 0.91 -6.00
C PRO A 349 25.36 0.68 -5.13
N LEU A 350 25.50 -0.16 -4.09
CA LEU A 350 24.39 -0.72 -3.33
C LEU A 350 23.52 0.35 -2.70
N ASP A 351 24.09 1.41 -2.11
CA ASP A 351 23.34 2.48 -1.44
C ASP A 351 22.36 3.17 -2.41
N TYR A 352 22.78 3.41 -3.64
CA TYR A 352 21.95 3.96 -4.72
C TYR A 352 20.82 3.01 -5.12
N CYS A 353 21.13 1.73 -5.27
CA CYS A 353 20.13 0.71 -5.59
C CYS A 353 19.08 0.59 -4.48
N ILE A 354 19.48 0.58 -3.21
CA ILE A 354 18.58 0.51 -2.07
C ILE A 354 17.67 1.73 -2.02
N VAL A 355 18.22 2.92 -2.12
CA VAL A 355 17.45 4.18 -2.06
C VAL A 355 16.45 4.26 -3.21
N GLU A 356 16.87 3.91 -4.42
CA GLU A 356 15.97 3.90 -5.59
C GLU A 356 14.83 2.90 -5.42
N VAL A 357 15.11 1.68 -4.94
CA VAL A 357 14.07 0.66 -4.72
C VAL A 357 13.11 1.10 -3.63
N ILE A 358 13.59 1.67 -2.53
CA ILE A 358 12.71 2.12 -1.44
C ILE A 358 11.81 3.26 -1.90
N PHE A 359 12.33 4.26 -2.64
CA PHE A 359 11.49 5.31 -3.21
C PHE A 359 10.52 4.77 -4.27
N GLY A 360 10.96 3.81 -5.09
CA GLY A 360 10.10 3.14 -6.04
C GLY A 360 8.91 2.44 -5.40
N GLU A 361 9.12 1.78 -4.27
CA GLU A 361 8.04 1.14 -3.50
C GLU A 361 7.17 2.18 -2.75
N LEU A 362 7.76 3.26 -2.22
CA LEU A 362 7.03 4.35 -1.58
C LEU A 362 6.10 5.06 -2.56
N PHE A 363 6.59 5.35 -3.77
CA PHE A 363 5.83 6.05 -4.80
C PHE A 363 4.99 5.14 -5.69
N ARG A 364 5.03 3.83 -5.46
CA ARG A 364 4.31 2.85 -6.29
C ARG A 364 2.82 3.17 -6.39
N LEU A 365 2.33 3.25 -7.63
CA LEU A 365 0.93 3.48 -7.94
C LEU A 365 0.30 2.15 -8.42
N PRO A 366 -0.98 1.93 -8.13
CA PRO A 366 -1.90 2.83 -7.41
C PRO A 366 -1.60 2.94 -5.91
N THR A 367 -1.14 1.87 -5.25
CA THR A 367 -0.85 1.86 -3.82
C THR A 367 0.46 1.14 -3.50
N PRO A 368 1.24 1.58 -2.51
CA PRO A 368 2.39 0.85 -2.04
C PRO A 368 1.97 -0.47 -1.38
N LYS A 369 2.85 -1.45 -1.38
CA LYS A 369 2.58 -2.76 -0.77
C LYS A 369 2.47 -2.68 0.76
N HIS A 370 3.29 -1.86 1.37
CA HIS A 370 3.33 -1.63 2.82
C HIS A 370 2.96 -0.18 3.15
N LEU A 371 2.71 0.10 4.42
CA LEU A 371 2.46 1.46 4.89
C LEU A 371 3.67 2.37 4.58
N GLU A 372 3.41 3.57 4.14
CA GLU A 372 4.44 4.57 3.75
C GLU A 372 5.48 4.81 4.86
N ILE A 373 5.04 4.79 6.12
CA ILE A 373 5.92 4.95 7.28
C ILE A 373 6.97 3.84 7.40
N CYS A 374 6.68 2.62 6.92
CA CYS A 374 7.64 1.51 6.95
C CYS A 374 8.88 1.87 6.11
N TYR A 375 8.68 2.37 4.90
CA TYR A 375 9.78 2.78 4.01
C TYR A 375 10.61 3.91 4.61
N GLY A 376 9.95 4.94 5.14
CA GLY A 376 10.64 6.05 5.82
C GLY A 376 11.44 5.58 7.03
N SER A 377 10.92 4.66 7.82
CA SER A 377 11.62 4.12 9.00
C SER A 377 12.83 3.25 8.63
N ILE A 378 12.75 2.49 7.53
CA ILE A 378 13.88 1.71 7.00
C ILE A 378 15.01 2.67 6.57
N LEU A 379 14.70 3.75 5.85
CA LEU A 379 15.69 4.76 5.45
C LEU A 379 16.40 5.39 6.64
N ILE A 380 15.70 5.64 7.75
CA ILE A 380 16.31 6.15 8.98
C ILE A 380 17.28 5.13 9.59
N GLU A 381 16.90 3.86 9.64
CA GLU A 381 17.80 2.81 10.18
C GLU A 381 19.03 2.60 9.27
N LEU A 382 18.87 2.70 7.94
CA LEU A 382 19.99 2.67 7.00
C LEU A 382 20.99 3.82 7.25
N CYS A 383 20.49 5.04 7.47
CA CYS A 383 21.35 6.18 7.84
C CYS A 383 22.11 5.97 9.16
N LYS A 384 21.50 5.27 10.13
CA LYS A 384 22.17 4.93 11.40
C LYS A 384 23.24 3.86 11.24
N LEU A 385 22.97 2.84 10.40
CA LEU A 385 23.90 1.73 10.19
C LEU A 385 25.07 2.12 9.27
N GLN A 386 24.85 3.05 8.35
CA GLN A 386 25.85 3.49 7.37
C GLN A 386 25.93 5.02 7.31
N PRO A 387 26.38 5.67 8.39
CA PRO A 387 26.33 7.13 8.53
C PRO A 387 27.27 7.89 7.60
N SER A 388 28.28 7.24 7.02
CA SER A 388 29.27 7.86 6.14
C SER A 388 28.77 8.08 4.72
N THR A 389 27.88 7.25 4.20
CA THR A 389 27.47 7.27 2.77
C THR A 389 25.97 7.42 2.59
N MET A 390 25.16 6.70 3.36
CA MET A 390 23.70 6.67 3.17
C MET A 390 23.03 8.05 3.30
N PRO A 391 23.37 8.91 4.28
CA PRO A 391 22.79 10.26 4.35
C PRO A 391 23.11 11.11 3.12
N GLN A 392 24.29 10.95 2.52
CA GLN A 392 24.69 11.70 1.33
C GLN A 392 23.89 11.25 0.10
N VAL A 393 23.75 9.94 -0.11
CA VAL A 393 22.94 9.38 -1.20
C VAL A 393 21.48 9.79 -1.04
N LEU A 394 20.97 9.82 0.18
CA LEU A 394 19.60 10.21 0.45
C LEU A 394 19.36 11.71 0.23
N ALA A 395 20.33 12.55 0.58
CA ALA A 395 20.31 13.98 0.27
C ALA A 395 20.31 14.23 -1.25
N GLN A 396 21.19 13.54 -2.00
CA GLN A 396 21.22 13.60 -3.45
C GLN A 396 19.91 13.14 -4.07
N ALA A 397 19.31 12.04 -3.56
CA ALA A 397 18.00 11.56 -3.98
C ALA A 397 16.90 12.61 -3.77
N THR A 398 16.91 13.29 -2.61
CA THR A 398 15.96 14.36 -2.29
C THR A 398 16.09 15.54 -3.27
N GLU A 399 17.32 15.93 -3.61
CA GLU A 399 17.58 16.97 -4.61
C GLU A 399 17.05 16.59 -6.00
N ILE A 400 17.25 15.35 -6.43
CA ILE A 400 16.73 14.84 -7.70
C ILE A 400 15.20 14.86 -7.70
N LEU A 401 14.57 14.42 -6.63
CA LEU A 401 13.11 14.41 -6.48
C LEU A 401 12.57 15.85 -6.51
N PHE A 402 13.20 16.80 -5.79
CA PHE A 402 12.79 18.19 -5.78
C PHE A 402 12.92 18.85 -7.16
N ARG A 403 13.98 18.56 -7.90
CA ARG A 403 14.16 19.09 -9.28
C ARG A 403 13.09 18.59 -10.24
N ARG A 404 12.56 17.38 -10.03
CA ARG A 404 11.53 16.74 -10.89
C ARG A 404 10.11 16.94 -10.39
N ILE A 405 9.91 17.68 -9.31
CA ILE A 405 8.59 17.80 -8.65
C ILE A 405 7.55 18.46 -9.53
N ASP A 406 7.97 19.29 -10.50
CA ASP A 406 7.08 20.04 -11.39
C ASP A 406 6.16 19.16 -12.23
N SER A 407 6.58 17.93 -12.51
CA SER A 407 5.82 16.92 -13.26
C SER A 407 5.34 15.75 -12.42
N MET A 408 5.49 15.82 -11.10
CA MET A 408 5.15 14.73 -10.19
C MET A 408 3.63 14.58 -10.04
N ALA A 409 3.15 13.34 -10.11
CA ALA A 409 1.74 13.02 -9.86
C ALA A 409 1.32 13.41 -8.43
N ALA A 410 0.09 13.89 -8.25
CA ALA A 410 -0.40 14.38 -6.94
C ALA A 410 -0.23 13.36 -5.81
N THR A 411 -0.47 12.09 -6.07
CA THR A 411 -0.27 11.02 -5.08
C THR A 411 1.20 10.87 -4.66
N ALA A 412 2.12 10.91 -5.60
CA ALA A 412 3.55 10.82 -5.32
C ALA A 412 4.05 12.09 -4.61
N PHE A 413 3.55 13.25 -5.01
CA PHE A 413 3.83 14.52 -4.34
C PHE A 413 3.43 14.49 -2.86
N ASP A 414 2.23 14.04 -2.53
CA ASP A 414 1.78 13.93 -1.14
C ASP A 414 2.68 12.99 -0.33
N ARG A 415 3.06 11.85 -0.89
CA ARG A 415 3.94 10.88 -0.23
C ARG A 415 5.34 11.45 -0.04
N PHE A 416 5.85 12.24 -1.00
CA PHE A 416 7.13 12.93 -0.87
C PHE A 416 7.10 13.98 0.24
N VAL A 417 6.02 14.78 0.33
CA VAL A 417 5.81 15.74 1.43
C VAL A 417 5.82 15.03 2.79
N TRP A 418 5.06 13.95 2.93
CA TRP A 418 4.98 13.18 4.16
C TRP A 418 6.31 12.57 4.56
N TRP A 419 6.98 11.92 3.60
CA TRP A 419 8.27 11.30 3.86
C TRP A 419 9.31 12.34 4.25
N PHE A 420 9.39 13.45 3.53
CA PHE A 420 10.41 14.46 3.79
C PHE A 420 10.22 15.17 5.14
N ALA A 421 8.97 15.53 5.49
CA ALA A 421 8.66 16.07 6.82
C ALA A 421 9.02 15.07 7.94
N TYR A 422 8.71 13.79 7.75
CA TYR A 422 9.07 12.72 8.69
C TYR A 422 10.60 12.55 8.78
N HIS A 423 11.30 12.55 7.66
CA HIS A 423 12.76 12.48 7.62
C HIS A 423 13.38 13.64 8.38
N LEU A 424 13.00 14.87 8.07
CA LEU A 424 13.49 16.07 8.76
C LEU A 424 13.28 16.00 10.28
N SER A 425 12.11 15.54 10.72
CA SER A 425 11.80 15.43 12.16
C SER A 425 12.75 14.49 12.91
N ASN A 426 13.30 13.49 12.24
CA ASN A 426 14.28 12.56 12.81
C ASN A 426 15.73 13.06 12.75
N PHE A 427 16.00 14.09 11.93
CA PHE A 427 17.32 14.73 11.78
C PHE A 427 17.32 16.18 12.25
N GLN A 428 16.58 16.46 13.33
CA GLN A 428 16.53 17.78 13.99
C GLN A 428 16.06 18.92 13.06
N PHE A 429 15.34 18.61 11.98
CA PHE A 429 14.89 19.55 10.96
C PHE A 429 16.02 20.28 10.21
N ARG A 430 17.22 19.70 10.15
CA ARG A 430 18.35 20.31 9.43
C ARG A 430 18.27 20.00 7.95
N TRP A 431 18.34 21.03 7.13
CA TRP A 431 18.39 20.96 5.67
C TRP A 431 19.06 22.23 5.12
N SER A 432 19.70 22.13 3.94
CA SER A 432 20.30 23.28 3.22
C SER A 432 19.22 23.98 2.40
N TRP A 433 18.34 24.75 3.04
CA TRP A 433 17.23 25.42 2.38
C TRP A 433 17.67 26.42 1.31
N GLU A 434 18.83 27.06 1.48
CA GLU A 434 19.38 28.05 0.57
C GLU A 434 19.63 27.50 -0.83
N ASP A 435 19.90 26.22 -0.98
CA ASP A 435 20.04 25.55 -2.28
C ASP A 435 18.73 25.56 -3.10
N TRP A 436 17.59 25.81 -2.46
CA TRP A 436 16.27 25.87 -3.06
C TRP A 436 15.72 27.29 -3.23
N ASP A 437 16.45 28.34 -2.91
CA ASP A 437 16.02 29.75 -2.95
C ASP A 437 15.44 30.19 -4.30
N SER A 438 15.88 29.57 -5.40
CA SER A 438 15.36 29.85 -6.74
C SER A 438 13.86 29.59 -6.89
N CYS A 439 13.26 28.81 -6.00
CA CYS A 439 11.82 28.54 -6.03
C CYS A 439 10.97 29.69 -5.50
N LEU A 440 11.55 30.59 -4.67
CA LEU A 440 10.85 31.70 -4.03
C LEU A 440 10.36 32.76 -5.03
N GLN A 441 10.94 32.79 -6.23
CA GLN A 441 10.56 33.72 -7.30
C GLN A 441 9.44 33.19 -8.19
N ARG A 442 8.95 31.97 -7.90
CA ARG A 442 7.87 31.36 -8.67
C ARG A 442 6.52 31.66 -8.04
N ASP A 443 5.46 31.44 -8.83
CA ASP A 443 4.08 31.48 -8.32
C ASP A 443 3.96 30.62 -7.05
N PRO A 444 3.30 31.11 -5.97
CA PRO A 444 3.10 30.36 -4.75
C PRO A 444 2.41 28.99 -4.94
N GLU A 445 1.60 28.85 -6.00
CA GLU A 445 0.94 27.58 -6.35
C GLU A 445 1.76 26.67 -7.25
N HIS A 446 2.94 27.12 -7.67
CA HIS A 446 3.90 26.29 -8.38
C HIS A 446 4.36 25.12 -7.47
N PRO A 447 4.55 23.90 -8.00
CA PRO A 447 4.88 22.72 -7.19
C PRO A 447 6.02 22.88 -6.20
N ARG A 448 7.09 23.62 -6.52
CA ARG A 448 8.28 23.79 -5.65
C ARG A 448 8.00 24.57 -4.38
N PRO A 449 7.55 25.85 -4.41
CA PRO A 449 7.23 26.56 -3.17
C PRO A 449 6.08 25.90 -2.42
N LYS A 450 5.12 25.33 -3.14
CA LYS A 450 4.03 24.55 -2.55
C LYS A 450 4.53 23.34 -1.77
N PHE A 451 5.49 22.60 -2.31
CA PHE A 451 6.10 21.47 -1.61
C PHE A 451 6.69 21.89 -0.27
N ILE A 452 7.45 22.98 -0.25
CA ILE A 452 8.07 23.48 0.98
C ILE A 452 6.99 23.87 1.99
N ARG A 453 5.97 24.63 1.57
CA ARG A 453 4.84 25.00 2.44
C ARG A 453 4.14 23.79 3.05
N GLU A 454 3.84 22.78 2.24
CA GLU A 454 3.18 21.56 2.72
C GLU A 454 4.09 20.73 3.64
N VAL A 455 5.39 20.68 3.37
CA VAL A 455 6.38 20.06 4.28
C VAL A 455 6.38 20.77 5.63
N LEU A 456 6.38 22.10 5.66
CA LEU A 456 6.34 22.87 6.90
C LEU A 456 5.04 22.64 7.68
N LEU A 457 3.89 22.57 6.98
CA LEU A 457 2.59 22.22 7.59
C LEU A 457 2.60 20.80 8.19
N LYS A 458 3.23 19.84 7.55
CA LYS A 458 3.38 18.48 8.10
C LYS A 458 4.38 18.43 9.24
N ALA A 459 5.46 19.18 9.16
CA ALA A 459 6.46 19.33 10.22
C ALA A 459 5.86 19.91 11.51
N LEU A 460 4.90 20.85 11.40
CA LEU A 460 4.14 21.35 12.55
C LEU A 460 3.40 20.27 13.34
N ARG A 461 2.97 19.18 12.68
CA ARG A 461 2.34 18.03 13.35
C ARG A 461 3.33 17.17 14.14
N LEU A 462 4.63 17.29 13.84
CA LEU A 462 5.73 16.53 14.43
C LEU A 462 6.57 17.37 15.41
N SER A 463 6.26 18.67 15.53
CA SER A 463 6.99 19.63 16.35
C SER A 463 6.07 20.78 16.81
N TYR A 464 6.62 21.94 17.08
CA TYR A 464 5.89 23.14 17.48
C TYR A 464 6.30 24.36 16.62
N TYR A 465 5.41 25.32 16.52
CA TYR A 465 5.50 26.44 15.59
C TYR A 465 6.85 27.20 15.66
N GLN A 466 7.30 27.58 16.88
CA GLN A 466 8.53 28.35 17.04
C GLN A 466 9.74 27.60 16.45
N ARG A 467 9.84 26.29 16.67
CA ARG A 467 10.93 25.49 16.11
C ARG A 467 10.90 25.44 14.58
N ILE A 468 9.72 25.34 13.99
CA ILE A 468 9.56 25.32 12.54
C ILE A 468 9.96 26.68 11.95
N ARG A 469 9.57 27.78 12.60
CA ARG A 469 9.96 29.11 12.21
C ARG A 469 11.48 29.32 12.30
N ASP A 470 12.09 28.89 13.40
CA ASP A 470 13.52 29.14 13.68
C ASP A 470 14.44 28.29 12.78
N MET A 471 13.95 27.20 12.20
CA MET A 471 14.73 26.38 11.27
C MET A 471 14.80 26.95 9.85
N MET A 472 13.92 27.87 9.49
CA MET A 472 13.82 28.41 8.15
C MET A 472 14.64 29.70 8.00
N PRO A 473 15.36 29.88 6.86
CA PRO A 473 15.97 31.17 6.54
C PRO A 473 14.92 32.28 6.41
N GLU A 474 15.34 33.52 6.67
CA GLU A 474 14.45 34.70 6.61
C GLU A 474 13.81 34.89 5.22
N SER A 475 14.52 34.49 4.14
CA SER A 475 14.01 34.50 2.77
C SER A 475 12.73 33.66 2.55
N TYR A 476 12.48 32.69 3.41
CA TYR A 476 11.30 31.79 3.35
C TYR A 476 10.11 32.27 4.19
N ALA A 477 10.15 33.46 4.75
CA ALA A 477 9.11 33.96 5.68
C ALA A 477 7.67 33.84 5.13
N GLU A 478 7.48 34.06 3.83
CA GLU A 478 6.17 33.97 3.16
C GLU A 478 5.64 32.51 3.03
N LEU A 479 6.52 31.53 3.08
CA LEU A 479 6.14 30.11 3.02
C LEU A 479 5.87 29.51 4.39
N ILE A 480 6.25 30.20 5.48
CA ILE A 480 6.00 29.72 6.83
C ILE A 480 4.48 29.77 7.10
N PRO A 481 3.88 28.66 7.53
CA PRO A 481 2.46 28.63 7.86
C PRO A 481 2.10 29.66 8.94
N ALA A 482 0.86 30.15 8.94
CA ALA A 482 0.34 30.96 10.03
C ALA A 482 0.39 30.21 11.37
N LEU A 483 0.47 30.98 12.48
CA LEU A 483 0.38 30.40 13.82
C LEU A 483 -0.92 29.61 13.97
N PRO A 484 -0.87 28.33 14.40
CA PRO A 484 -2.06 27.48 14.48
C PRO A 484 -2.95 27.82 15.69
N GLU A 485 -3.63 28.95 15.61
CA GLU A 485 -4.56 29.46 16.61
C GLU A 485 -5.98 29.57 16.08
N PRO A 486 -7.01 29.46 16.93
CA PRO A 486 -8.38 29.67 16.54
C PRO A 486 -8.65 31.13 16.20
N VAL A 487 -9.43 31.37 15.15
CA VAL A 487 -9.90 32.69 14.78
C VAL A 487 -11.34 32.88 15.25
N TYR A 488 -11.50 33.22 16.51
CA TYR A 488 -12.82 33.34 17.14
C TYR A 488 -13.45 34.72 16.85
N LYS A 489 -14.48 34.72 16.02
CA LYS A 489 -15.05 35.97 15.50
C LYS A 489 -15.76 36.82 16.55
N TYR A 490 -16.24 36.25 17.65
CA TYR A 490 -16.94 36.99 18.73
C TYR A 490 -15.99 37.60 19.77
N SER A 491 -14.68 37.46 19.60
CA SER A 491 -13.68 38.11 20.49
C SER A 491 -13.08 39.40 19.91
N SER A 492 -13.35 39.74 18.63
CA SER A 492 -12.78 40.93 17.99
C SER A 492 -13.43 42.24 18.47
N GLU A 493 -12.70 43.37 18.37
CA GLU A 493 -13.22 44.69 18.73
C GLU A 493 -14.47 45.11 17.95
N GLY A 494 -14.66 44.56 16.72
CA GLY A 494 -15.89 44.75 15.92
C GLY A 494 -17.01 43.78 16.20
N ALA A 495 -16.84 42.85 17.13
CA ALA A 495 -17.82 41.78 17.37
C ALA A 495 -19.15 42.28 17.94
N SER A 496 -19.16 43.43 18.64
CA SER A 496 -20.38 44.00 19.21
C SER A 496 -21.48 44.31 18.18
N SER A 497 -21.12 44.46 16.93
CA SER A 497 -22.08 44.67 15.81
C SER A 497 -22.56 43.36 15.15
N LEU A 498 -21.97 42.21 15.48
CA LEU A 498 -22.35 40.93 14.89
C LEU A 498 -23.62 40.39 15.55
N PRO A 499 -24.55 39.83 14.75
CA PRO A 499 -25.73 39.13 15.31
C PRO A 499 -25.22 37.92 16.10
N GLY A 500 -25.83 37.69 17.27
CA GLY A 500 -25.49 36.53 18.12
C GLY A 500 -24.36 36.78 19.13
N THR A 501 -23.66 37.92 19.14
CA THR A 501 -22.57 38.22 20.09
C THR A 501 -23.01 38.12 21.54
N ALA A 502 -24.20 38.65 21.90
CA ALA A 502 -24.74 38.56 23.26
C ALA A 502 -24.94 37.09 23.66
N ALA A 503 -25.54 36.29 22.81
CA ALA A 503 -25.75 34.84 23.05
C ALA A 503 -24.40 34.09 23.13
N ALA A 504 -23.42 34.46 22.33
CA ALA A 504 -22.06 33.86 22.38
C ALA A 504 -21.40 34.13 23.74
N HIS A 505 -21.48 35.35 24.24
CA HIS A 505 -20.94 35.71 25.56
C HIS A 505 -21.70 34.98 26.70
N GLU A 506 -23.02 34.87 26.62
CA GLU A 506 -23.81 34.13 27.57
C GLU A 506 -23.46 32.64 27.58
N LEU A 507 -23.25 32.05 26.39
CA LEU A 507 -22.79 30.67 26.27
C LEU A 507 -21.39 30.48 26.89
N VAL A 508 -20.44 31.38 26.69
CA VAL A 508 -19.13 31.31 27.35
C VAL A 508 -19.27 31.23 28.85
N VAL A 509 -20.13 32.10 29.45
CA VAL A 509 -20.37 32.11 30.89
C VAL A 509 -21.03 30.82 31.35
N SER A 510 -22.08 30.37 30.65
CA SER A 510 -22.85 29.18 31.01
C SER A 510 -22.01 27.90 30.88
N ILE A 511 -21.24 27.74 29.82
CA ILE A 511 -20.38 26.56 29.61
C ILE A 511 -19.26 26.51 30.67
N ARG A 512 -18.67 27.65 31.02
CA ARG A 512 -17.69 27.73 32.13
C ARG A 512 -18.28 27.37 33.48
N ARG A 513 -19.56 27.64 33.70
CA ARG A 513 -20.33 27.23 34.90
C ARG A 513 -20.79 25.76 34.83
N LYS A 514 -20.40 25.01 33.80
CA LYS A 514 -20.77 23.61 33.59
C LYS A 514 -22.28 23.39 33.38
N CYS A 515 -22.92 24.24 32.60
CA CYS A 515 -24.32 24.13 32.25
C CYS A 515 -24.70 22.79 31.60
N THR A 516 -26.00 22.49 31.59
CA THR A 516 -26.54 21.33 30.88
C THR A 516 -26.73 21.61 29.38
N PRO A 517 -26.87 20.58 28.54
CA PRO A 517 -27.20 20.74 27.11
C PRO A 517 -28.51 21.51 26.88
N GLU A 518 -29.53 21.32 27.75
CA GLU A 518 -30.81 21.99 27.68
C GLU A 518 -30.67 23.49 27.93
N GLU A 519 -29.83 23.89 28.88
CA GLU A 519 -29.54 25.29 29.14
C GLU A 519 -28.89 25.98 27.96
N VAL A 520 -27.99 25.27 27.25
CA VAL A 520 -27.38 25.75 25.99
C VAL A 520 -28.46 25.96 24.92
N LEU A 521 -29.39 25.02 24.75
CA LEU A 521 -30.49 25.15 23.80
C LEU A 521 -31.39 26.34 24.14
N ASN A 522 -31.65 26.59 25.42
CA ASN A 522 -32.42 27.73 25.86
C ASN A 522 -31.77 29.06 25.45
N VAL A 523 -30.46 29.20 25.65
CA VAL A 523 -29.71 30.39 25.18
C VAL A 523 -29.79 30.52 23.67
N LEU A 524 -29.63 29.43 22.91
CA LEU A 524 -29.72 29.47 21.45
C LEU A 524 -31.11 29.81 20.93
N ASN A 525 -32.18 29.47 21.70
CA ASN A 525 -33.56 29.76 21.32
C ASN A 525 -33.91 31.24 21.49
N THR A 526 -33.10 32.05 22.16
CA THR A 526 -33.28 33.51 22.22
C THR A 526 -32.87 34.21 20.92
N LEU A 527 -32.13 33.51 20.03
CA LEU A 527 -31.66 34.07 18.74
C LEU A 527 -32.84 34.22 17.76
N PRO A 528 -32.85 35.29 16.95
CA PRO A 528 -33.87 35.49 15.94
C PRO A 528 -33.84 34.38 14.90
N GLY A 529 -35.02 33.98 14.45
CA GLY A 529 -35.16 33.08 13.31
C GLY A 529 -34.74 33.71 11.98
N PRO A 530 -34.60 32.92 10.91
CA PRO A 530 -34.36 33.46 9.56
C PRO A 530 -35.43 34.46 9.15
N LYS A 531 -35.02 35.59 8.58
CA LYS A 531 -35.92 36.70 8.24
C LYS A 531 -36.75 36.50 6.97
N ASP A 532 -36.43 35.52 6.17
CA ASP A 532 -37.09 35.29 4.90
C ASP A 532 -37.99 34.04 4.95
N HIS A 533 -39.23 34.23 4.51
CA HIS A 533 -40.29 33.22 4.39
C HIS A 533 -40.05 32.23 3.24
N GLU A 534 -38.81 31.83 2.99
CA GLU A 534 -38.56 30.68 2.12
C GLU A 534 -38.72 29.41 2.95
N GLU A 535 -39.81 28.73 2.72
CA GLU A 535 -40.29 27.49 3.38
C GLU A 535 -39.35 26.28 3.22
N THR A 536 -38.10 26.46 2.88
CA THR A 536 -37.19 25.36 2.50
C THR A 536 -36.05 25.05 3.48
N ASN A 537 -35.80 25.88 4.50
CA ASN A 537 -34.70 25.63 5.45
C ASN A 537 -35.19 25.42 6.87
N ASN A 538 -35.29 24.16 7.30
CA ASN A 538 -35.71 23.75 8.66
C ASN A 538 -34.67 24.04 9.75
N PHE A 539 -33.58 24.78 9.49
CA PHE A 539 -32.56 25.06 10.49
C PHE A 539 -32.22 26.56 10.57
N ASN A 540 -31.66 26.97 11.70
CA ASN A 540 -31.24 28.35 11.92
C ASN A 540 -29.69 28.44 11.87
N PRO A 541 -29.08 28.98 10.77
CA PRO A 541 -27.64 29.11 10.63
C PRO A 541 -26.95 29.87 11.76
N LEU A 542 -27.64 30.90 12.34
CA LEU A 542 -27.09 31.72 13.41
C LEU A 542 -26.93 30.93 14.72
N LYS A 543 -27.86 30.01 15.02
CA LYS A 543 -27.74 29.13 16.21
C LYS A 543 -26.50 28.22 16.08
N ILE A 544 -26.32 27.63 14.90
CA ILE A 544 -25.15 26.76 14.60
C ILE A 544 -23.87 27.58 14.71
N ASP A 545 -23.84 28.74 14.12
CA ASP A 545 -22.70 29.65 14.15
C ASP A 545 -22.26 29.98 15.57
N VAL A 546 -23.16 30.55 16.36
CA VAL A 546 -22.91 30.95 17.76
C VAL A 546 -22.43 29.74 18.57
N PHE A 547 -23.12 28.61 18.43
CA PHE A 547 -22.79 27.41 19.20
C PHE A 547 -21.45 26.81 18.84
N VAL A 548 -21.22 26.52 17.55
CA VAL A 548 -20.00 25.86 17.07
C VAL A 548 -18.75 26.71 17.30
N GLN A 549 -18.84 28.01 16.96
CA GLN A 549 -17.73 28.93 17.17
C GLN A 549 -17.35 29.03 18.66
N THR A 550 -18.34 29.18 19.53
CA THR A 550 -18.11 29.35 20.97
C THR A 550 -17.61 28.06 21.61
N LEU A 551 -18.26 26.92 21.33
CA LEU A 551 -17.89 25.65 21.95
C LEU A 551 -16.50 25.21 21.55
N LEU A 552 -16.17 25.25 20.24
CA LEU A 552 -14.87 24.83 19.74
C LEU A 552 -13.75 25.80 20.18
N ASN A 553 -14.04 27.11 20.30
CA ASN A 553 -13.10 28.04 20.85
C ASN A 553 -12.77 27.74 22.32
N LEU A 554 -13.80 27.45 23.15
CA LEU A 554 -13.58 27.05 24.55
C LEU A 554 -12.80 25.73 24.68
N GLY A 555 -12.96 24.82 23.72
CA GLY A 555 -12.23 23.56 23.61
C GLY A 555 -10.87 23.66 22.92
N SER A 556 -10.43 24.82 22.49
CA SER A 556 -9.27 25.00 21.59
C SER A 556 -7.91 24.64 22.19
N LYS A 557 -7.83 24.51 23.51
CA LYS A 557 -6.57 24.26 24.23
C LYS A 557 -5.84 22.98 23.80
N SER A 558 -6.56 21.95 23.42
CA SER A 558 -6.00 20.71 22.84
C SER A 558 -7.10 19.87 22.16
N PHE A 559 -6.69 18.87 21.39
CA PHE A 559 -7.62 17.88 20.80
C PHE A 559 -8.53 17.22 21.85
N SER A 560 -7.95 16.85 23.01
CA SER A 560 -8.71 16.23 24.10
C SER A 560 -9.78 17.15 24.67
N HIS A 561 -9.48 18.45 24.80
CA HIS A 561 -10.47 19.43 25.26
C HIS A 561 -11.60 19.62 24.24
N SER A 562 -11.26 19.70 22.95
CA SER A 562 -12.27 19.76 21.89
C SER A 562 -13.16 18.51 21.88
N PHE A 563 -12.56 17.32 22.02
CA PHE A 563 -13.31 16.06 22.06
C PHE A 563 -14.24 15.97 23.28
N ALA A 564 -13.78 16.41 24.44
CA ALA A 564 -14.59 16.45 25.66
C ALA A 564 -15.76 17.42 25.50
N ALA A 565 -15.53 18.59 24.92
CA ALA A 565 -16.57 19.57 24.64
C ALA A 565 -17.63 19.02 23.67
N ILE A 566 -17.20 18.41 22.55
CA ILE A 566 -18.09 17.76 21.57
C ILE A 566 -18.90 16.64 22.25
N GLY A 567 -18.25 15.81 23.07
CA GLY A 567 -18.91 14.69 23.77
C GLY A 567 -19.94 15.17 24.75
N LYS A 568 -19.63 16.18 25.55
CA LYS A 568 -20.55 16.75 26.55
C LYS A 568 -21.80 17.35 25.90
N PHE A 569 -21.65 18.06 24.80
CA PHE A 569 -22.76 18.74 24.11
C PHE A 569 -23.21 18.01 22.82
N HIS A 570 -22.95 16.71 22.75
CA HIS A 570 -23.35 15.88 21.59
C HIS A 570 -24.85 15.99 21.28
N TYR A 571 -25.69 16.03 22.30
CA TYR A 571 -27.13 16.20 22.14
C TYR A 571 -27.50 17.51 21.44
N VAL A 572 -26.82 18.61 21.78
CA VAL A 572 -27.05 19.92 21.13
C VAL A 572 -26.67 19.85 19.65
N PHE A 573 -25.51 19.22 19.32
CA PHE A 573 -25.13 18.99 17.92
C PHE A 573 -26.18 18.19 17.16
N LYS A 574 -26.74 17.14 17.78
CA LYS A 574 -27.78 16.32 17.13
C LYS A 574 -29.07 17.10 16.87
N VAL A 575 -29.49 17.94 17.78
CA VAL A 575 -30.66 18.82 17.58
C VAL A 575 -30.41 19.85 16.49
N LEU A 576 -29.18 20.39 16.37
CA LEU A 576 -28.86 21.39 15.37
C LEU A 576 -28.56 20.79 13.98
N ALA A 577 -28.09 19.55 13.90
CA ALA A 577 -27.66 18.86 12.69
C ALA A 577 -28.77 17.93 12.12
N GLU A 578 -30.02 18.42 12.03
CA GLU A 578 -31.13 17.61 11.52
C GLU A 578 -31.15 17.46 9.99
N THR A 579 -30.49 18.37 9.28
CA THR A 579 -30.44 18.38 7.80
C THR A 579 -28.98 18.39 7.31
N GLU A 580 -28.76 17.96 6.07
CA GLU A 580 -27.43 18.01 5.45
C GLU A 580 -26.88 19.45 5.35
N GLU A 581 -27.74 20.42 5.09
CA GLU A 581 -27.36 21.84 5.06
C GLU A 581 -26.91 22.34 6.44
N ALA A 582 -27.55 21.88 7.50
CA ALA A 582 -27.14 22.16 8.87
C ALA A 582 -25.77 21.53 9.20
N GLU A 583 -25.54 20.29 8.77
CA GLU A 583 -24.24 19.62 8.89
C GLU A 583 -23.13 20.38 8.14
N ILE A 584 -23.41 20.82 6.91
CA ILE A 584 -22.49 21.67 6.12
C ILE A 584 -22.24 23.01 6.83
N CYS A 585 -23.26 23.59 7.46
CA CYS A 585 -23.11 24.83 8.24
C CYS A 585 -22.18 24.62 9.45
N ILE A 586 -22.24 23.47 10.12
CA ILE A 586 -21.30 23.11 11.20
C ILE A 586 -19.86 23.06 10.65
N LEU A 587 -19.63 22.42 9.51
CA LEU A 587 -18.31 22.35 8.88
C LEU A 587 -17.77 23.72 8.46
N ARG A 588 -18.62 24.61 7.92
CA ARG A 588 -18.25 26.00 7.59
C ARG A 588 -17.81 26.79 8.82
N ASN A 589 -18.50 26.64 9.91
CA ASN A 589 -18.14 27.33 11.16
C ASN A 589 -16.86 26.77 11.79
N MET A 590 -16.64 25.46 11.70
CA MET A 590 -15.38 24.84 12.09
C MET A 590 -14.22 25.36 11.21
N TYR A 591 -14.42 25.45 9.89
CA TYR A 591 -13.42 26.02 8.98
C TYR A 591 -13.11 27.48 9.31
N ALA A 592 -14.11 28.31 9.51
CA ALA A 592 -13.93 29.73 9.86
C ALA A 592 -13.10 29.91 11.12
N LEU A 593 -13.32 29.07 12.13
CA LEU A 593 -12.56 29.11 13.39
C LEU A 593 -11.12 28.60 13.23
N TRP A 594 -10.92 27.51 12.49
CA TRP A 594 -9.66 26.78 12.42
C TRP A 594 -8.89 26.94 11.09
N LYS A 595 -9.21 27.95 10.28
CA LYS A 595 -8.58 28.20 8.98
C LYS A 595 -7.04 28.27 9.01
N ASN A 596 -6.42 28.54 10.18
CA ASN A 596 -4.98 28.56 10.38
C ASN A 596 -4.44 27.24 11.00
N HIS A 597 -5.29 26.28 11.29
CA HIS A 597 -4.89 25.03 11.96
C HIS A 597 -5.46 23.80 11.25
N TYR A 598 -4.87 23.41 10.12
CA TYR A 598 -5.39 22.34 9.26
C TYR A 598 -5.46 20.98 9.94
N GLN A 599 -4.52 20.65 10.85
CA GLN A 599 -4.59 19.41 11.61
C GLN A 599 -5.84 19.35 12.51
N MET A 600 -6.20 20.46 13.13
CA MET A 600 -7.41 20.53 13.95
C MET A 600 -8.67 20.26 13.10
N MET A 601 -8.71 20.82 11.90
CA MET A 601 -9.81 20.58 10.96
C MET A 601 -9.94 19.10 10.59
N VAL A 602 -8.83 18.44 10.23
CA VAL A 602 -8.81 17.01 9.90
C VAL A 602 -9.31 16.17 11.08
N VAL A 603 -8.80 16.45 12.28
CA VAL A 603 -9.10 15.69 13.50
C VAL A 603 -10.54 15.92 13.97
N LEU A 604 -11.06 17.15 13.91
CA LEU A 604 -12.43 17.45 14.30
C LEU A 604 -13.45 16.90 13.31
N THR A 605 -13.18 16.96 12.02
CA THR A 605 -14.04 16.35 11.00
C THR A 605 -14.16 14.83 11.21
N ASP A 606 -13.04 14.15 11.47
CA ASP A 606 -13.04 12.72 11.81
C ASP A 606 -13.83 12.44 13.11
N LYS A 607 -13.71 13.33 14.11
CA LYS A 607 -14.47 13.21 15.36
C LYS A 607 -15.97 13.35 15.13
N PHE A 608 -16.42 14.37 14.43
CA PHE A 608 -17.84 14.58 14.08
C PHE A 608 -18.41 13.38 13.31
N LEU A 609 -17.64 12.88 12.36
CA LEU A 609 -18.02 11.70 11.58
C LEU A 609 -18.11 10.43 12.45
N LYS A 610 -17.17 10.22 13.38
CA LYS A 610 -17.17 9.07 14.31
C LYS A 610 -18.31 9.11 15.32
N THR A 611 -18.70 10.30 15.75
CA THR A 611 -19.81 10.48 16.71
C THR A 611 -21.19 10.54 16.01
N GLY A 612 -21.21 10.47 14.68
CA GLY A 612 -22.44 10.52 13.89
C GLY A 612 -23.13 11.89 13.92
N ILE A 613 -22.41 12.97 14.24
CA ILE A 613 -22.93 14.34 14.15
C ILE A 613 -23.07 14.74 12.69
N ILE A 614 -22.14 14.31 11.84
CA ILE A 614 -22.07 14.64 10.41
C ILE A 614 -21.97 13.35 9.59
N GLU A 615 -22.65 13.32 8.46
CA GLU A 615 -22.59 12.23 7.48
C GLU A 615 -21.49 12.47 6.41
N CYS A 616 -21.11 11.39 5.73
CA CYS A 616 -20.06 11.45 4.70
C CYS A 616 -20.47 12.31 3.49
N SER A 617 -21.74 12.33 3.13
CA SER A 617 -22.27 13.15 2.04
C SER A 617 -22.12 14.64 2.31
N ALA A 618 -22.42 15.08 3.55
CA ALA A 618 -22.25 16.46 3.95
C ALA A 618 -20.78 16.91 3.86
N ILE A 619 -19.83 16.05 4.27
CA ILE A 619 -18.40 16.33 4.13
C ILE A 619 -18.03 16.47 2.67
N ALA A 620 -18.46 15.55 1.80
CA ALA A 620 -18.18 15.62 0.37
C ALA A 620 -18.75 16.91 -0.24
N ASN A 621 -20.03 17.22 0.03
CA ASN A 621 -20.66 18.42 -0.50
C ASN A 621 -20.02 19.72 0.03
N TRP A 622 -19.56 19.74 1.27
CA TRP A 622 -18.81 20.87 1.82
C TRP A 622 -17.45 21.07 1.13
N ILE A 623 -16.66 19.99 0.97
CA ILE A 623 -15.35 20.05 0.30
C ILE A 623 -15.51 20.66 -1.10
N PHE A 624 -16.51 20.25 -1.85
CA PHE A 624 -16.76 20.74 -3.22
C PHE A 624 -17.62 22.00 -3.29
N SER A 625 -17.86 22.68 -2.18
CA SER A 625 -18.56 23.97 -2.19
C SER A 625 -17.70 25.07 -2.81
N LYS A 626 -18.34 26.12 -3.32
CA LYS A 626 -17.64 27.28 -3.92
C LYS A 626 -16.67 27.94 -2.97
N GLU A 627 -16.97 27.95 -1.67
CA GLU A 627 -16.12 28.52 -0.62
C GLU A 627 -14.80 27.77 -0.46
N MET A 628 -14.80 26.47 -0.75
CA MET A 628 -13.64 25.60 -0.58
C MET A 628 -12.82 25.45 -1.86
N ALA A 629 -13.24 26.01 -2.98
CA ALA A 629 -12.55 25.85 -4.27
C ALA A 629 -11.11 26.36 -4.26
N SER A 630 -10.82 27.42 -3.49
CA SER A 630 -9.46 27.93 -3.29
C SER A 630 -8.57 27.00 -2.42
N GLU A 631 -9.18 26.10 -1.66
CA GLU A 631 -8.46 25.14 -0.81
C GLU A 631 -8.01 23.88 -1.56
N PHE A 632 -8.46 23.67 -2.80
CA PHE A 632 -8.15 22.46 -3.59
C PHE A 632 -6.67 22.26 -3.89
N THR A 633 -5.89 23.30 -3.84
CA THR A 633 -4.45 23.23 -3.98
C THR A 633 -3.74 22.77 -2.70
N LYS A 634 -4.41 22.66 -1.56
CA LYS A 634 -3.85 22.28 -0.25
C LYS A 634 -4.11 20.81 0.09
N LEU A 635 -3.16 20.16 0.75
CA LEU A 635 -3.22 18.73 1.03
C LEU A 635 -4.30 18.33 2.04
N TYR A 636 -4.54 19.16 3.07
CA TYR A 636 -5.41 18.78 4.18
C TYR A 636 -6.86 18.48 3.78
N ILE A 637 -7.37 19.18 2.76
CA ILE A 637 -8.76 18.99 2.31
C ILE A 637 -8.94 17.59 1.68
N TRP A 638 -7.95 17.15 0.93
CA TRP A 638 -7.93 15.82 0.32
C TRP A 638 -7.69 14.73 1.37
N GLU A 639 -6.90 15.02 2.40
CA GLU A 639 -6.77 14.14 3.56
C GLU A 639 -8.13 13.89 4.23
N ILE A 640 -8.94 14.94 4.43
CA ILE A 640 -10.31 14.83 4.95
C ILE A 640 -11.17 13.94 4.03
N LEU A 641 -11.13 14.17 2.72
CA LEU A 641 -11.90 13.38 1.76
C LEU A 641 -11.50 11.89 1.82
N HIS A 642 -10.20 11.60 1.77
CA HIS A 642 -9.72 10.21 1.81
C HIS A 642 -10.04 9.52 3.14
N LEU A 643 -9.98 10.21 4.27
CA LEU A 643 -10.41 9.67 5.57
C LEU A 643 -11.90 9.34 5.58
N THR A 644 -12.73 10.19 5.00
CA THR A 644 -14.18 10.00 4.86
C THR A 644 -14.49 8.76 4.01
N ILE A 645 -13.86 8.62 2.84
CA ILE A 645 -14.02 7.45 1.96
C ILE A 645 -13.53 6.18 2.67
N ARG A 646 -12.35 6.22 3.30
CA ARG A 646 -11.79 5.07 4.03
C ARG A 646 -12.72 4.58 5.15
N LYS A 647 -13.43 5.49 5.82
CA LYS A 647 -14.40 5.11 6.86
C LYS A 647 -15.55 4.29 6.28
N LYS A 648 -16.14 4.73 5.15
CA LYS A 648 -17.19 3.96 4.46
C LYS A 648 -16.65 2.61 3.95
N ASN A 649 -15.46 2.61 3.35
CA ASN A 649 -14.83 1.38 2.88
C ASN A 649 -14.61 0.37 4.01
N LYS A 650 -14.07 0.82 5.16
CA LYS A 650 -13.88 -0.05 6.33
C LYS A 650 -15.18 -0.60 6.86
N HIS A 651 -16.25 0.19 6.86
CA HIS A 651 -17.56 -0.26 7.31
C HIS A 651 -18.11 -1.39 6.43
N VAL A 652 -18.04 -1.22 5.09
CA VAL A 652 -18.45 -2.27 4.14
C VAL A 652 -17.59 -3.53 4.29
N ILE A 653 -16.26 -3.40 4.39
CA ILE A 653 -15.35 -4.54 4.57
C ILE A 653 -15.70 -5.30 5.87
N LYS A 654 -15.94 -4.58 6.97
CA LYS A 654 -16.32 -5.18 8.25
C LYS A 654 -17.61 -6.00 8.11
N LEU A 655 -18.66 -5.44 7.54
CA LEU A 655 -19.93 -6.13 7.33
C LEU A 655 -19.77 -7.33 6.40
N THR A 656 -18.97 -7.23 5.34
CA THR A 656 -18.67 -8.35 4.44
C THR A 656 -17.98 -9.50 5.18
N THR A 657 -17.02 -9.19 6.05
CA THR A 657 -16.30 -10.20 6.84
C THR A 657 -17.23 -10.86 7.85
N GLU A 658 -18.02 -10.08 8.59
CA GLU A 658 -18.99 -10.59 9.58
C GLU A 658 -20.03 -11.50 8.91
N LEU A 659 -20.52 -11.13 7.72
CA LEU A 659 -21.46 -11.96 6.96
C LEU A 659 -20.81 -13.26 6.48
N ALA A 660 -19.58 -13.21 5.98
CA ALA A 660 -18.86 -14.41 5.55
C ALA A 660 -18.63 -15.38 6.72
N GLU A 661 -18.27 -14.87 7.90
CA GLU A 661 -18.12 -15.68 9.10
C GLU A 661 -19.46 -16.29 9.57
N ALA A 662 -20.55 -15.51 9.50
CA ALA A 662 -21.89 -16.00 9.86
C ALA A 662 -22.36 -17.12 8.92
N ARG A 663 -22.20 -16.94 7.61
CA ARG A 663 -22.51 -17.95 6.59
C ARG A 663 -21.69 -19.23 6.80
N GLU A 664 -20.40 -19.12 7.10
CA GLU A 664 -19.55 -20.28 7.34
C GLU A 664 -19.95 -21.03 8.63
N LYS A 665 -20.35 -20.31 9.68
CA LYS A 665 -20.88 -20.91 10.92
C LYS A 665 -22.20 -21.64 10.67
N LEU A 666 -23.09 -21.06 9.87
CA LEU A 666 -24.37 -21.67 9.49
C LEU A 666 -24.12 -22.95 8.69
N ARG A 667 -23.29 -22.92 7.67
CA ARG A 667 -22.91 -24.08 6.84
C ARG A 667 -22.31 -25.21 7.66
N ARG A 668 -21.45 -24.90 8.63
CA ARG A 668 -20.87 -25.90 9.55
C ARG A 668 -21.91 -26.50 10.50
N ALA A 669 -22.91 -25.72 10.90
CA ALA A 669 -24.00 -26.21 11.73
C ALA A 669 -24.91 -27.17 10.95
N GLU A 670 -25.23 -26.85 9.70
CA GLU A 670 -26.04 -27.71 8.78
C GLU A 670 -25.31 -29.02 8.48
N SER A 671 -23.99 -28.97 8.19
CA SER A 671 -23.23 -30.20 7.90
C SER A 671 -23.12 -31.14 9.11
N ARG A 672 -23.20 -30.59 10.36
CA ARG A 672 -23.23 -31.40 11.58
C ARG A 672 -24.63 -31.97 11.90
N SER A 673 -25.69 -31.30 11.48
CA SER A 673 -27.08 -31.82 11.66
C SER A 673 -27.44 -32.95 10.69
N GLY A 674 -26.70 -33.05 9.59
CA GLY A 674 -26.85 -34.12 8.59
C GLY A 674 -26.15 -35.46 8.95
N SER A 675 -25.34 -35.51 9.98
CA SER A 675 -24.63 -36.71 10.46
C SER A 675 -24.99 -37.01 11.92
N SER A 676 -26.26 -37.24 12.20
CA SER A 676 -26.71 -37.76 13.51
C SER A 676 -26.67 -39.26 13.52
N SER A 677 -25.61 -39.86 14.05
CA SER A 677 -25.69 -41.13 14.78
C SER A 677 -25.78 -40.81 16.27
N GLU A 678 -26.80 -41.35 16.91
CA GLU A 678 -27.06 -41.34 18.33
C GLU A 678 -25.81 -41.80 19.09
N ASP A 679 -25.35 -41.05 20.04
CA ASP A 679 -24.68 -41.35 21.31
C ASP A 679 -23.61 -40.31 21.61
N ASP A 680 -23.88 -39.42 22.49
CA ASP A 680 -23.18 -39.19 23.75
C ASP A 680 -23.60 -37.85 24.41
N ASP A 681 -24.25 -38.04 25.55
CA ASP A 681 -24.67 -37.02 26.47
C ASP A 681 -23.44 -36.69 27.34
N THR A 682 -22.77 -35.52 27.09
CA THR A 682 -22.03 -34.72 28.08
C THR A 682 -21.19 -33.68 27.35
N ASN A 683 -21.60 -32.41 27.26
CA ASN A 683 -20.84 -31.35 27.90
C ASN A 683 -21.43 -29.93 27.73
N LYS A 684 -21.40 -29.21 28.78
CA LYS A 684 -21.77 -27.82 28.96
C LYS A 684 -20.89 -26.88 28.11
N ASP A 685 -21.45 -26.40 27.00
CA ASP A 685 -21.11 -25.10 26.40
C ASP A 685 -22.26 -24.66 25.45
N ARG A 686 -23.48 -24.56 26.07
CA ARG A 686 -24.73 -24.25 25.39
C ARG A 686 -25.08 -22.76 25.30
N ASN A 687 -24.11 -21.85 25.24
CA ASN A 687 -24.39 -20.41 25.13
C ASN A 687 -23.58 -19.69 24.02
N ARG A 688 -23.40 -20.34 22.87
CA ARG A 688 -23.11 -19.61 21.62
C ARG A 688 -24.35 -19.73 20.76
N GLU A 689 -25.10 -18.62 20.63
CA GLU A 689 -26.25 -18.50 19.76
C GLU A 689 -25.86 -19.01 18.35
N LYS A 690 -26.54 -20.06 17.88
CA LYS A 690 -26.43 -20.47 16.49
C LYS A 690 -26.96 -19.32 15.63
N PRO A 691 -26.22 -18.79 14.65
CA PRO A 691 -26.79 -17.83 13.73
C PRO A 691 -27.95 -18.50 13.02
N SER A 692 -29.15 -17.93 13.15
CA SER A 692 -30.31 -18.37 12.38
C SER A 692 -30.25 -17.79 10.97
N GLU A 693 -30.95 -18.40 10.02
CA GLU A 693 -31.07 -17.83 8.66
C GLU A 693 -31.53 -16.37 8.69
N ASP A 694 -32.48 -16.02 9.59
CA ASP A 694 -32.96 -14.64 9.78
C ASP A 694 -31.84 -13.66 10.18
N VAL A 695 -30.83 -14.11 10.93
CA VAL A 695 -29.69 -13.27 11.31
C VAL A 695 -28.80 -13.01 10.10
N VAL A 696 -28.57 -14.04 9.29
CA VAL A 696 -27.79 -13.90 8.04
C VAL A 696 -28.51 -12.96 7.07
N GLU A 697 -29.80 -13.10 6.88
CA GLU A 697 -30.62 -12.24 6.01
C GLU A 697 -30.55 -10.75 6.45
N ARG A 698 -30.69 -10.48 7.75
CA ARG A 698 -30.54 -9.13 8.29
C ARG A 698 -29.11 -8.56 8.09
N MET A 699 -28.09 -9.41 8.12
CA MET A 699 -26.73 -9.00 7.85
C MET A 699 -26.53 -8.70 6.35
N GLU A 700 -27.20 -9.42 5.48
CA GLU A 700 -27.22 -9.16 4.04
C GLU A 700 -27.86 -7.82 3.72
N GLU A 701 -29.04 -7.56 4.27
CA GLU A 701 -29.73 -6.26 4.13
C GLU A 701 -28.85 -5.08 4.61
N LYS A 702 -28.17 -5.24 5.76
CA LYS A 702 -27.24 -4.22 6.28
C LYS A 702 -26.05 -4.00 5.35
N LEU A 703 -25.53 -5.06 4.78
CA LEU A 703 -24.41 -4.98 3.82
C LEU A 703 -24.85 -4.28 2.54
N GLU A 704 -26.00 -4.62 1.99
CA GLU A 704 -26.56 -3.97 0.81
C GLU A 704 -26.78 -2.47 1.01
N ALA A 705 -27.36 -2.09 2.16
CA ALA A 705 -27.54 -0.70 2.51
C ALA A 705 -26.20 0.05 2.65
N ALA A 706 -25.18 -0.58 3.24
CA ALA A 706 -23.86 0.00 3.38
C ALA A 706 -23.15 0.15 2.02
N GLN A 707 -23.30 -0.81 1.11
CA GLN A 707 -22.78 -0.75 -0.26
C GLN A 707 -23.49 0.31 -1.09
N ALA A 708 -24.81 0.44 -0.96
CA ALA A 708 -25.58 1.52 -1.61
C ALA A 708 -25.11 2.91 -1.15
N ASN A 709 -24.89 3.08 0.16
CA ASN A 709 -24.35 4.32 0.72
C ASN A 709 -22.91 4.61 0.23
N GLN A 710 -22.08 3.57 0.10
CA GLN A 710 -20.72 3.71 -0.45
C GLN A 710 -20.77 4.14 -1.92
N LYS A 711 -21.61 3.49 -2.71
CA LYS A 711 -21.82 3.85 -4.13
C LYS A 711 -22.30 5.30 -4.26
N ASN A 712 -23.27 5.72 -3.46
CA ASN A 712 -23.78 7.08 -3.50
C ASN A 712 -22.70 8.11 -3.14
N LEU A 713 -21.84 7.82 -2.17
CA LEU A 713 -20.73 8.70 -1.83
C LEU A 713 -19.77 8.88 -3.02
N PHE A 714 -19.40 7.81 -3.73
CA PHE A 714 -18.56 7.91 -4.92
C PHE A 714 -19.27 8.69 -6.05
N LEU A 715 -20.57 8.47 -6.26
CA LEU A 715 -21.36 9.24 -7.24
C LEU A 715 -21.33 10.74 -6.93
N ILE A 716 -21.54 11.13 -5.67
CA ILE A 716 -21.47 12.55 -5.26
C ILE A 716 -20.06 13.10 -5.54
N ILE A 717 -19.01 12.42 -5.11
CA ILE A 717 -17.63 12.89 -5.25
C ILE A 717 -17.29 13.08 -6.74
N PHE A 718 -17.51 12.07 -7.58
CA PHE A 718 -17.17 12.15 -9.00
C PHE A 718 -18.04 13.16 -9.77
N GLN A 719 -19.33 13.23 -9.45
CA GLN A 719 -20.20 14.25 -10.02
C GLN A 719 -19.70 15.68 -9.70
N ARG A 720 -19.29 15.92 -8.45
CA ARG A 720 -18.75 17.21 -8.05
C ARG A 720 -17.44 17.54 -8.75
N PHE A 721 -16.52 16.58 -8.87
CA PHE A 721 -15.30 16.78 -9.66
C PHE A 721 -15.62 17.16 -11.11
N ILE A 722 -16.52 16.43 -11.77
CA ILE A 722 -16.91 16.70 -13.15
C ILE A 722 -17.48 18.11 -13.27
N MET A 723 -18.39 18.49 -12.38
CA MET A 723 -19.02 19.82 -12.41
C MET A 723 -17.97 20.94 -12.30
N ILE A 724 -17.08 20.86 -11.33
CA ILE A 724 -16.09 21.91 -11.07
C ILE A 724 -15.03 21.98 -12.17
N LEU A 725 -14.56 20.84 -12.67
CA LEU A 725 -13.60 20.79 -13.77
C LEU A 725 -14.22 21.27 -15.08
N SER A 726 -15.45 20.86 -15.40
CA SER A 726 -16.17 21.32 -16.59
C SER A 726 -16.47 22.81 -16.52
N GLU A 727 -16.89 23.35 -15.37
CA GLU A 727 -17.10 24.79 -15.18
C GLU A 727 -15.81 25.59 -15.41
N HIS A 728 -14.67 25.09 -14.92
CA HIS A 728 -13.37 25.72 -15.17
C HIS A 728 -13.00 25.72 -16.65
N LEU A 729 -13.16 24.59 -17.34
CA LEU A 729 -12.85 24.48 -18.77
C LEU A 729 -13.72 25.41 -19.62
N VAL A 730 -15.04 25.43 -19.39
CA VAL A 730 -15.97 26.31 -20.09
C VAL A 730 -15.66 27.78 -19.85
N ARG A 731 -15.36 28.15 -18.61
CA ARG A 731 -15.00 29.52 -18.27
C ARG A 731 -13.72 29.97 -18.97
N CYS A 732 -12.67 29.13 -18.96
CA CYS A 732 -11.40 29.44 -19.62
C CYS A 732 -11.57 29.57 -21.15
N ASP A 733 -12.38 28.70 -21.76
CA ASP A 733 -12.70 28.78 -23.19
C ASP A 733 -13.46 30.09 -23.51
N THR A 734 -14.45 30.45 -22.70
CA THR A 734 -15.22 31.68 -22.85
C THR A 734 -14.35 32.93 -22.71
N ASP A 735 -13.42 32.94 -21.76
CA ASP A 735 -12.54 34.07 -21.48
C ASP A 735 -11.29 34.09 -22.37
N GLY A 736 -11.08 33.06 -23.22
CA GLY A 736 -9.90 32.91 -24.08
C GLY A 736 -8.60 32.73 -23.30
N ILE A 737 -8.64 32.11 -22.10
CA ILE A 737 -7.53 31.89 -21.20
C ILE A 737 -7.13 30.41 -21.25
N ASP A 738 -5.81 30.14 -21.10
CA ASP A 738 -5.32 28.77 -20.98
C ASP A 738 -5.95 28.08 -19.74
N TYR A 739 -6.65 26.97 -19.97
CA TYR A 739 -7.27 26.18 -18.91
C TYR A 739 -6.24 25.47 -18.00
N ASN A 740 -5.01 25.25 -18.51
CA ASN A 740 -3.97 24.43 -17.85
C ASN A 740 -3.25 25.18 -16.70
N THR A 741 -4.05 25.78 -15.82
CA THR A 741 -3.60 26.49 -14.62
C THR A 741 -3.07 25.52 -13.55
N HIS A 742 -2.33 26.03 -12.55
CA HIS A 742 -1.91 25.23 -11.40
C HIS A 742 -3.10 24.64 -10.65
N TRP A 743 -4.19 25.41 -10.50
CA TRP A 743 -5.41 24.93 -9.87
C TRP A 743 -6.01 23.74 -10.64
N TYR A 744 -6.09 23.82 -11.96
CA TYR A 744 -6.60 22.74 -12.80
C TYR A 744 -5.75 21.49 -12.71
N LYS A 745 -4.42 21.63 -12.82
CA LYS A 745 -3.47 20.50 -12.71
C LYS A 745 -3.59 19.78 -11.36
N TRP A 746 -3.71 20.54 -10.28
CA TRP A 746 -3.92 19.96 -8.96
C TRP A 746 -5.27 19.26 -8.87
N THR A 747 -6.34 19.85 -9.34
CA THR A 747 -7.69 19.31 -9.24
C THR A 747 -7.87 18.05 -10.07
N ILE A 748 -7.39 18.03 -11.33
CA ILE A 748 -7.43 16.82 -12.17
C ILE A 748 -6.54 15.71 -11.59
N GLY A 749 -5.39 16.08 -11.02
CA GLY A 749 -4.52 15.15 -10.31
C GLY A 749 -5.20 14.55 -9.07
N ARG A 750 -6.06 15.31 -8.37
CA ARG A 750 -6.85 14.81 -7.24
C ARG A 750 -7.94 13.85 -7.68
N LEU A 751 -8.59 14.10 -8.80
CA LEU A 751 -9.52 13.14 -9.39
C LEU A 751 -8.81 11.81 -9.66
N GLN A 752 -7.65 11.83 -10.31
CA GLN A 752 -6.84 10.65 -10.54
C GLN A 752 -6.44 9.96 -9.22
N GLN A 753 -6.06 10.73 -8.21
CA GLN A 753 -5.70 10.22 -6.89
C GLN A 753 -6.86 9.47 -6.22
N VAL A 754 -8.10 9.95 -6.32
CA VAL A 754 -9.28 9.28 -5.75
C VAL A 754 -9.48 7.93 -6.42
N PHE A 755 -9.40 7.86 -7.76
CA PHE A 755 -9.47 6.60 -8.50
C PHE A 755 -8.40 5.61 -8.05
N LEU A 756 -7.15 6.04 -8.00
CA LEU A 756 -6.02 5.16 -7.67
C LEU A 756 -6.04 4.71 -6.21
N THR A 757 -6.27 5.64 -5.28
CA THR A 757 -6.24 5.32 -3.84
C THR A 757 -7.36 4.36 -3.42
N HIS A 758 -8.51 4.44 -4.09
CA HIS A 758 -9.68 3.63 -3.79
C HIS A 758 -10.05 2.65 -4.91
N HIS A 759 -9.06 2.27 -5.73
CA HIS A 759 -9.27 1.52 -6.97
C HIS A 759 -10.08 0.23 -6.78
N GLU A 760 -9.90 -0.50 -5.68
CA GLU A 760 -10.61 -1.76 -5.42
C GLU A 760 -12.12 -1.56 -5.23
N GLN A 761 -12.49 -0.47 -4.54
CA GLN A 761 -13.89 -0.16 -4.26
C GLN A 761 -14.55 0.52 -5.47
N VAL A 762 -13.85 1.47 -6.08
CA VAL A 762 -14.39 2.20 -7.26
C VAL A 762 -14.60 1.27 -8.44
N GLN A 763 -13.72 0.29 -8.64
CA GLN A 763 -13.85 -0.72 -9.71
C GLN A 763 -15.18 -1.46 -9.67
N LYS A 764 -15.71 -1.74 -8.48
CA LYS A 764 -17.02 -2.41 -8.31
C LYS A 764 -18.18 -1.60 -8.88
N TYR A 765 -18.02 -0.30 -9.01
CA TYR A 765 -19.04 0.63 -9.50
C TYR A 765 -18.69 1.23 -10.86
N SER A 766 -17.65 0.73 -11.54
CA SER A 766 -17.14 1.31 -12.81
C SER A 766 -18.21 1.42 -13.89
N SER A 767 -19.04 0.39 -14.11
CA SER A 767 -20.13 0.42 -15.08
C SER A 767 -21.22 1.44 -14.72
N THR A 768 -21.53 1.60 -13.43
CA THR A 768 -22.47 2.63 -12.97
C THR A 768 -21.91 4.04 -13.20
N LEU A 769 -20.62 4.24 -12.89
CA LEU A 769 -19.93 5.51 -13.09
C LEU A 769 -19.86 5.88 -14.59
N GLU A 770 -19.57 4.92 -15.45
CA GLU A 770 -19.53 5.08 -16.90
C GLU A 770 -20.88 5.50 -17.44
N THR A 771 -21.94 4.81 -17.03
CA THR A 771 -23.29 5.06 -17.52
C THR A 771 -23.87 6.40 -17.04
N LEU A 772 -23.61 6.79 -15.80
CA LEU A 772 -24.22 7.96 -15.18
C LEU A 772 -23.38 9.23 -15.21
N LEU A 773 -22.06 9.14 -15.22
CA LEU A 773 -21.18 10.29 -15.03
C LEU A 773 -20.13 10.46 -16.12
N PHE A 774 -19.43 9.40 -16.51
CA PHE A 774 -18.33 9.47 -17.48
C PHE A 774 -18.82 9.08 -18.88
N THR A 775 -19.85 9.78 -19.31
CA THR A 775 -20.48 9.59 -20.63
C THR A 775 -19.64 10.18 -21.78
N PRO A 776 -19.79 9.70 -23.03
CA PRO A 776 -18.97 10.13 -24.16
C PRO A 776 -19.03 11.62 -24.52
N ASP A 777 -20.04 12.34 -24.03
CA ASP A 777 -20.21 13.80 -24.21
C ASP A 777 -19.41 14.64 -23.20
N LEU A 778 -18.77 14.00 -22.23
CA LEU A 778 -17.91 14.68 -21.26
C LEU A 778 -16.60 15.15 -21.92
N ASP A 779 -16.02 16.21 -21.34
CA ASP A 779 -14.72 16.72 -21.82
C ASP A 779 -13.66 15.61 -21.89
N PRO A 780 -12.91 15.49 -23.01
CA PRO A 780 -11.94 14.40 -23.20
C PRO A 780 -10.85 14.31 -22.13
N HIS A 781 -10.42 15.43 -21.55
CA HIS A 781 -9.38 15.43 -20.51
C HIS A 781 -9.87 14.77 -19.20
N ILE A 782 -11.15 14.98 -18.87
CA ILE A 782 -11.76 14.37 -17.68
C ILE A 782 -12.06 12.90 -17.96
N LEU A 783 -12.60 12.61 -19.14
CA LEU A 783 -12.96 11.26 -19.56
C LEU A 783 -11.73 10.36 -19.67
N ASP A 784 -10.58 10.89 -20.10
CA ASP A 784 -9.32 10.15 -20.22
C ASP A 784 -8.83 9.62 -18.87
N VAL A 785 -9.00 10.37 -17.78
CA VAL A 785 -8.65 9.91 -16.43
C VAL A 785 -9.45 8.66 -16.04
N PHE A 786 -10.74 8.64 -16.36
CA PHE A 786 -11.61 7.49 -16.12
C PHE A 786 -11.20 6.28 -16.99
N HIS A 787 -10.94 6.50 -18.28
CA HIS A 787 -10.50 5.44 -19.20
C HIS A 787 -9.16 4.84 -18.79
N GLN A 788 -8.21 5.64 -18.34
CA GLN A 788 -6.94 5.16 -17.80
C GLN A 788 -7.16 4.28 -16.57
N PHE A 789 -8.06 4.68 -15.67
CA PHE A 789 -8.40 3.91 -14.48
C PHE A 789 -9.06 2.55 -14.83
N VAL A 790 -10.07 2.55 -15.70
CA VAL A 790 -10.75 1.31 -16.11
C VAL A 790 -9.77 0.35 -16.77
N SER A 791 -8.86 0.88 -17.59
CA SER A 791 -7.84 0.09 -18.30
C SER A 791 -6.79 -0.57 -17.39
N LEU A 792 -6.75 -0.24 -16.10
CA LEU A 792 -5.85 -0.91 -15.16
C LEU A 792 -6.14 -2.41 -14.99
N ARG A 793 -7.39 -2.81 -15.22
CA ARG A 793 -7.84 -4.21 -15.02
C ARG A 793 -8.44 -4.84 -16.28
N ALA A 794 -8.62 -4.05 -17.33
CA ALA A 794 -9.28 -4.46 -18.56
C ALA A 794 -8.63 -5.68 -19.24
#